data_e6ed36fea2598b3b788e30e32f93a5ea
#
_entry.id   e6ed36fea2598b3b788e30e32f93a5ea
#
_cell.length_a   1.000
_cell.length_b   1.000
_cell.length_c   1.000
_cell.angle_alpha   90.00
_cell.angle_beta   90.00
_cell.angle_gamma   90.00
#
_symmetry.space_group_name_H-M   'P 1'
#
loop_
_entity.id
_entity.type
_entity.pdbx_description
1 polymer ?
#
loop_
_entity_poly.entity_id
_entity_poly.type
_entity_poly.pdbx_seq_one_letter_code
_entity_poly.pdbx_strand_id
1 'polypeptide(L)'
;MCNRRVTAGAWSLATVLCILSPALGVAQDDAPPSLRVAALNGSIRIDGVLDEGEWSSADAADAFRQTDPVEGAPPSGRTLVRVLAGPKALVIGIVCDDPDPSGIVSFSVRRDAALTSEDHLRIVLGPFLDGRSGYVFAVNPSGARYDGLINPGGESENADWDGIWEAATKRTEHGWTAEIWIPVQTLSFNQSLREWHFNVQRRIQRRLETARWAFPARQYQVTQTSRAGLITGLPEFSLGRGLTIRPAITTGGGVPAPAADVDGEFQPSLDLTKRLGANVLASVTVNTDFAETEVDTRRTNLTRFPLFFPEKRTFFLEGDDIFSFGLGLNQDVLPYFSRRIGLVEGQEVPIIAGTKINGRARNTNFGGLVVGTNDKRGVVEDEALMAVGRVKQNLWRESWVGAIATVGDPLGRSGSWLTGGDFTYATSHFRGDKNFLAGAWGLATRRDGLGGDSSAYGFKVDYPNDLWDIQMTGKRIGRNFDPSIGFVPRRAVYLYNGQINNRTRVSKGPIQQLFHEFMPSLATDLSGQWESYRVFMAPVNWRFRSGDRFELNANPTGERLVEPFEIADGVFISPGAYHWMRYRVEVGTAQKRRLYSQVTWWFGDFYDGGLDQFLWTGAWNPTPLVTIEFTGERNVGRLPSGRFTQTLVGNRLRVNISPDLSVASYVQYDTDSDSVGVNTRLRWTFSPVGDLFIVYNHNVRELLQRWQMDSNQLLVKFQYALRY
;
A
#
# COMPACT_ATOMS: atom_id res chain seq x y z
N MET A 1 37.85 51.40 -0.58
CA MET A 1 38.92 50.46 -0.97
C MET A 1 39.08 49.42 0.09
N CYS A 2 38.62 48.25 -0.11
CA CYS A 2 39.19 46.96 0.24
C CYS A 2 38.15 45.84 -0.06
N ASN A 3 38.34 45.23 -1.21
CA ASN A 3 37.62 44.01 -1.63
C ASN A 3 38.06 42.83 -0.75
N ARG A 4 37.14 42.16 -0.10
CA ARG A 4 37.36 40.79 0.35
C ARG A 4 36.41 39.84 -0.39
N ARG A 5 36.99 39.13 -1.34
CA ARG A 5 36.37 37.94 -1.96
C ARG A 5 36.34 36.85 -0.90
N VAL A 6 35.15 36.35 -0.61
CA VAL A 6 34.96 35.10 0.14
C VAL A 6 35.00 33.95 -0.87
N THR A 7 36.08 33.21 -0.84
CA THR A 7 36.26 31.96 -1.57
C THR A 7 35.41 30.88 -0.93
N ALA A 8 34.48 30.29 -1.71
CA ALA A 8 33.74 29.10 -1.32
C ALA A 8 34.71 27.93 -1.15
N GLY A 9 34.85 27.47 0.10
CA GLY A 9 35.62 26.29 0.42
C GLY A 9 34.86 25.04 -0.02
N ALA A 10 35.45 24.26 -0.92
CA ALA A 10 35.05 22.93 -1.26
C ALA A 10 35.15 22.01 -0.03
N TRP A 11 34.05 21.64 0.56
CA TRP A 11 34.01 20.59 1.60
C TRP A 11 34.14 19.25 0.91
N SER A 12 35.29 18.63 1.14
CA SER A 12 35.66 17.34 0.54
C SER A 12 34.73 16.22 0.95
N LEU A 13 34.21 15.50 -0.04
CA LEU A 13 33.45 14.23 0.06
C LEU A 13 34.25 13.07 0.73
N ALA A 14 35.43 13.33 1.24
CA ALA A 14 36.37 12.34 1.76
C ALA A 14 36.05 11.82 3.19
N THR A 15 35.17 12.46 3.95
CA THR A 15 34.96 12.10 5.37
C THR A 15 33.86 11.06 5.57
N VAL A 16 33.08 10.73 4.56
CA VAL A 16 32.00 9.71 4.64
C VAL A 16 32.52 8.30 4.33
N LEU A 17 33.67 8.15 3.68
CA LEU A 17 34.17 6.84 3.26
C LEU A 17 34.94 6.07 4.35
N CYS A 18 35.28 6.67 5.47
CA CYS A 18 36.03 5.98 6.55
C CYS A 18 35.20 5.16 7.54
N ILE A 19 33.86 5.08 7.39
CA ILE A 19 33.00 4.30 8.30
C ILE A 19 32.73 2.88 7.74
N LEU A 20 33.22 2.55 6.57
CA LEU A 20 32.95 1.29 5.85
C LEU A 20 34.05 0.23 5.98
N SER A 21 34.81 0.20 7.08
CA SER A 21 35.63 -1.01 7.37
C SER A 21 34.74 -2.10 7.94
N PRO A 22 34.51 -3.23 7.25
CA PRO A 22 33.77 -4.34 7.81
C PRO A 22 34.64 -5.02 8.87
N ALA A 23 34.29 -4.83 10.13
CA ALA A 23 34.68 -5.78 11.14
C ALA A 23 33.94 -7.10 10.84
N LEU A 24 34.63 -8.07 10.26
CA LEU A 24 34.18 -9.44 10.06
C LEU A 24 34.06 -10.14 11.44
N GLY A 25 33.07 -9.72 12.22
CA GLY A 25 32.53 -10.56 13.28
C GLY A 25 31.49 -11.46 12.63
N VAL A 26 31.82 -12.70 12.41
CA VAL A 26 30.85 -13.74 12.02
C VAL A 26 29.97 -13.93 13.27
N ALA A 27 28.83 -13.22 13.32
CA ALA A 27 27.74 -13.62 14.18
C ALA A 27 27.29 -14.99 13.67
N GLN A 28 27.33 -15.98 14.54
CA GLN A 28 26.81 -17.30 14.29
C GLN A 28 25.30 -17.11 14.16
N ASP A 29 24.75 -17.03 12.93
CA ASP A 29 23.31 -17.07 12.70
C ASP A 29 22.84 -18.42 13.20
N ASP A 30 22.05 -18.46 14.26
CA ASP A 30 21.35 -19.67 14.65
C ASP A 30 20.53 -20.15 13.45
N ALA A 31 20.58 -21.46 13.18
CA ALA A 31 19.84 -22.03 12.07
C ALA A 31 18.34 -21.65 12.19
N PRO A 32 17.68 -21.22 11.10
CA PRO A 32 16.30 -20.86 11.16
C PRO A 32 15.44 -22.02 11.68
N PRO A 33 14.45 -21.75 12.55
CA PRO A 33 13.56 -22.82 13.02
C PRO A 33 12.85 -23.46 11.83
N SER A 34 12.67 -24.78 11.87
CA SER A 34 12.03 -25.54 10.80
C SER A 34 10.84 -26.32 11.31
N LEU A 35 9.79 -26.41 10.50
CA LEU A 35 8.60 -27.21 10.73
C LEU A 35 8.42 -28.17 9.56
N ARG A 36 8.38 -29.47 9.85
CA ARG A 36 8.10 -30.48 8.83
C ARG A 36 6.61 -30.53 8.58
N VAL A 37 6.20 -30.46 7.32
CA VAL A 37 4.80 -30.63 6.94
C VAL A 37 4.40 -32.10 6.98
N ALA A 38 3.18 -32.39 7.42
CA ALA A 38 2.61 -33.73 7.32
C ALA A 38 1.82 -33.88 6.00
N ALA A 39 1.66 -35.13 5.56
CA ALA A 39 0.94 -35.43 4.33
C ALA A 39 -0.56 -35.20 4.51
N LEU A 40 -1.19 -34.49 3.59
CA LEU A 40 -2.64 -34.37 3.48
C LEU A 40 -3.17 -35.55 2.67
N ASN A 41 -3.59 -36.61 3.33
CA ASN A 41 -4.08 -37.86 2.71
C ASN A 41 -5.61 -37.94 2.62
N GLY A 42 -6.31 -37.19 3.47
CA GLY A 42 -7.77 -37.13 3.55
C GLY A 42 -8.33 -35.77 3.09
N SER A 43 -9.59 -35.57 3.38
CA SER A 43 -10.25 -34.27 3.22
C SER A 43 -10.32 -33.58 4.57
N ILE A 44 -9.83 -32.35 4.65
CA ILE A 44 -10.05 -31.46 5.81
C ILE A 44 -11.27 -30.60 5.50
N ARG A 45 -12.18 -30.51 6.45
CA ARG A 45 -13.29 -29.58 6.39
C ARG A 45 -12.86 -28.27 7.03
N ILE A 46 -12.90 -27.22 6.27
CA ILE A 46 -12.49 -25.87 6.73
C ILE A 46 -13.67 -25.28 7.54
N ASP A 47 -13.75 -25.63 8.83
CA ASP A 47 -14.79 -25.15 9.74
C ASP A 47 -14.25 -24.52 11.04
N GLY A 48 -12.92 -24.43 11.13
CA GLY A 48 -12.21 -23.85 12.27
C GLY A 48 -12.01 -24.81 13.43
N VAL A 49 -12.26 -26.12 13.27
CA VAL A 49 -12.08 -27.15 14.31
C VAL A 49 -11.05 -28.16 13.85
N LEU A 50 -9.94 -28.27 14.57
CA LEU A 50 -8.83 -29.17 14.24
C LEU A 50 -9.09 -30.56 14.87
N ASP A 51 -10.15 -31.25 14.46
CA ASP A 51 -10.57 -32.56 15.02
C ASP A 51 -10.27 -33.73 14.07
N GLU A 52 -9.88 -33.51 12.82
CA GLU A 52 -9.50 -34.61 11.94
C GLU A 52 -8.16 -35.25 12.36
N GLY A 53 -8.07 -36.55 12.11
CA GLY A 53 -6.92 -37.37 12.52
C GLY A 53 -5.59 -36.91 11.94
N GLU A 54 -5.59 -36.28 10.78
CA GLU A 54 -4.42 -35.73 10.12
C GLU A 54 -3.66 -34.70 10.99
N TRP A 55 -4.41 -33.87 11.73
CA TRP A 55 -3.82 -32.87 12.63
C TRP A 55 -2.99 -33.49 13.77
N SER A 56 -3.36 -34.69 14.23
CA SER A 56 -2.65 -35.37 15.30
C SER A 56 -1.28 -35.89 14.87
N SER A 57 -1.08 -36.17 13.59
CA SER A 57 0.17 -36.70 13.01
C SER A 57 1.17 -35.60 12.59
N ALA A 58 0.74 -34.33 12.57
CA ALA A 58 1.55 -33.22 12.12
C ALA A 58 2.42 -32.67 13.25
N ASP A 59 3.70 -32.42 12.93
CA ASP A 59 4.59 -31.68 13.80
C ASP A 59 4.00 -30.30 14.14
N ALA A 60 4.37 -29.77 15.32
CA ALA A 60 3.84 -28.51 15.80
C ALA A 60 4.94 -27.47 16.03
N ALA A 61 4.71 -26.27 15.55
CA ALA A 61 5.49 -25.09 15.87
C ALA A 61 4.81 -24.33 17.01
N ASP A 62 5.45 -24.25 18.18
CA ASP A 62 4.91 -23.58 19.37
C ASP A 62 5.94 -22.69 20.11
N ALA A 63 7.17 -22.64 19.66
CA ALA A 63 8.24 -21.87 20.27
C ALA A 63 8.15 -20.36 19.95
N PHE A 64 6.97 -19.76 20.14
CA PHE A 64 6.76 -18.33 19.91
C PHE A 64 7.48 -17.48 20.98
N ARG A 65 7.95 -16.30 20.54
CA ARG A 65 8.52 -15.28 21.40
C ARG A 65 7.93 -13.92 21.10
N GLN A 66 7.78 -13.09 22.14
CA GLN A 66 7.31 -11.73 21.97
C GLN A 66 8.29 -10.89 21.14
N THR A 67 7.75 -10.15 20.20
CA THR A 67 8.41 -9.00 19.59
C THR A 67 8.09 -7.75 20.40
N ASP A 68 6.84 -7.58 20.82
CA ASP A 68 6.33 -6.51 21.67
C ASP A 68 5.38 -7.07 22.74
N PRO A 69 5.29 -6.48 23.95
CA PRO A 69 6.02 -5.32 24.44
C PRO A 69 7.43 -5.65 24.96
N VAL A 70 7.77 -6.92 25.19
CA VAL A 70 9.06 -7.35 25.74
C VAL A 70 9.72 -8.34 24.78
N GLU A 71 10.66 -7.86 23.99
CA GLU A 71 11.38 -8.68 23.01
C GLU A 71 12.02 -9.93 23.64
N GLY A 72 11.79 -11.10 23.01
CA GLY A 72 12.30 -12.38 23.44
C GLY A 72 11.56 -13.04 24.62
N ALA A 73 10.63 -12.34 25.25
CA ALA A 73 9.85 -12.90 26.37
C ALA A 73 8.88 -14.02 25.88
N PRO A 74 8.46 -14.94 26.76
CA PRO A 74 7.38 -15.87 26.46
C PRO A 74 6.08 -15.11 26.15
N PRO A 75 5.25 -15.58 25.20
CA PRO A 75 3.95 -14.98 24.92
C PRO A 75 2.98 -15.23 26.09
N SER A 76 1.98 -14.33 26.24
CA SER A 76 0.97 -14.46 27.30
C SER A 76 -0.06 -15.56 27.03
N GLY A 77 -0.21 -16.01 25.79
CA GLY A 77 -1.04 -17.12 25.35
C GLY A 77 -0.26 -18.01 24.39
N ARG A 78 -0.38 -19.32 24.56
CA ARG A 78 0.28 -20.30 23.70
C ARG A 78 -0.30 -20.19 22.28
N THR A 79 0.56 -20.36 21.28
CA THR A 79 0.18 -20.51 19.87
C THR A 79 0.78 -21.81 19.36
N LEU A 80 -0.04 -22.64 18.72
CA LEU A 80 0.37 -23.92 18.16
C LEU A 80 0.01 -23.92 16.67
N VAL A 81 0.97 -24.15 15.80
CA VAL A 81 0.79 -24.16 14.35
C VAL A 81 1.15 -25.54 13.80
N ARG A 82 0.30 -26.08 12.97
CA ARG A 82 0.53 -27.31 12.20
C ARG A 82 0.30 -27.06 10.73
N VAL A 83 1.04 -27.77 9.88
CA VAL A 83 0.92 -27.62 8.42
C VAL A 83 0.79 -29.00 7.79
N LEU A 84 -0.24 -29.16 6.96
CA LEU A 84 -0.44 -30.30 6.12
C LEU A 84 -0.23 -29.87 4.66
N ALA A 85 0.33 -30.74 3.85
CA ALA A 85 0.52 -30.47 2.44
C ALA A 85 0.10 -31.68 1.59
N GLY A 86 -0.69 -31.39 0.58
CA GLY A 86 -1.07 -32.32 -0.47
C GLY A 86 -0.68 -31.80 -1.85
N PRO A 87 -0.85 -32.60 -2.92
CA PRO A 87 -0.45 -32.18 -4.27
C PRO A 87 -1.14 -30.91 -4.78
N LYS A 88 -2.27 -30.51 -4.20
CA LYS A 88 -3.09 -29.38 -4.68
C LYS A 88 -3.19 -28.21 -3.71
N ALA A 89 -2.84 -28.41 -2.44
CA ALA A 89 -3.03 -27.39 -1.42
C ALA A 89 -2.09 -27.53 -0.23
N LEU A 90 -1.90 -26.42 0.47
CA LEU A 90 -1.40 -26.34 1.84
C LEU A 90 -2.61 -26.13 2.76
N VAL A 91 -2.64 -26.79 3.92
CA VAL A 91 -3.61 -26.55 4.97
C VAL A 91 -2.88 -26.21 6.26
N ILE A 92 -3.24 -25.10 6.88
CA ILE A 92 -2.58 -24.61 8.09
C ILE A 92 -3.62 -24.58 9.20
N GLY A 93 -3.36 -25.34 10.26
CA GLY A 93 -4.19 -25.39 11.46
C GLY A 93 -3.49 -24.65 12.60
N ILE A 94 -4.20 -23.76 13.27
CA ILE A 94 -3.64 -22.94 14.35
C ILE A 94 -4.56 -22.94 15.55
N VAL A 95 -3.96 -23.21 16.74
CA VAL A 95 -4.62 -23.08 18.03
C VAL A 95 -4.01 -21.90 18.77
N CYS A 96 -4.85 -20.98 19.23
CA CYS A 96 -4.47 -19.76 19.93
C CYS A 96 -5.08 -19.78 21.34
N ASP A 97 -4.34 -20.28 22.33
CA ASP A 97 -4.78 -20.19 23.72
C ASP A 97 -4.74 -18.75 24.22
N ASP A 98 -5.71 -18.37 25.01
CA ASP A 98 -5.81 -17.05 25.59
C ASP A 98 -6.26 -17.16 27.06
N PRO A 99 -5.51 -16.58 28.02
CA PRO A 99 -5.89 -16.60 29.43
C PRO A 99 -7.22 -15.89 29.74
N ASP A 100 -7.68 -15.01 28.82
CA ASP A 100 -8.96 -14.30 28.93
C ASP A 100 -9.65 -14.27 27.57
N PRO A 101 -10.34 -15.37 27.19
CA PRO A 101 -11.02 -15.46 25.89
C PRO A 101 -12.13 -14.42 25.71
N SER A 102 -12.70 -13.90 26.79
CA SER A 102 -13.71 -12.85 26.75
C SER A 102 -13.14 -11.49 26.29
N GLY A 103 -11.86 -11.26 26.54
CA GLY A 103 -11.12 -10.05 26.15
C GLY A 103 -10.57 -10.06 24.72
N ILE A 104 -10.83 -11.09 23.90
CA ILE A 104 -10.41 -11.16 22.51
C ILE A 104 -11.07 -10.04 21.71
N VAL A 105 -10.25 -9.21 21.09
CA VAL A 105 -10.67 -8.05 20.28
C VAL A 105 -10.85 -8.47 18.83
N SER A 106 -12.06 -8.42 18.30
CA SER A 106 -12.36 -8.73 16.91
C SER A 106 -13.59 -7.96 16.47
N PHE A 107 -13.42 -7.06 15.50
CA PHE A 107 -14.42 -6.08 15.08
C PHE A 107 -14.88 -6.25 13.63
N SER A 108 -14.23 -7.12 12.86
CA SER A 108 -14.53 -7.28 11.44
C SER A 108 -14.66 -8.73 11.04
N VAL A 109 -15.61 -9.00 10.16
CA VAL A 109 -15.68 -10.23 9.35
C VAL A 109 -15.34 -9.96 7.89
N ARG A 110 -15.02 -8.70 7.53
CA ARG A 110 -14.80 -8.25 6.16
C ARG A 110 -13.52 -8.83 5.58
N ARG A 111 -13.60 -9.30 4.32
CA ARG A 111 -12.42 -9.58 3.50
C ARG A 111 -11.61 -8.29 3.27
N ASP A 112 -10.30 -8.40 3.29
CA ASP A 112 -9.31 -7.30 3.12
C ASP A 112 -9.45 -6.17 4.16
N ALA A 113 -9.93 -6.52 5.36
CA ALA A 113 -9.86 -5.61 6.49
C ALA A 113 -8.41 -5.48 6.99
N ALA A 114 -7.96 -4.25 7.24
CA ALA A 114 -6.69 -4.02 7.92
C ALA A 114 -6.81 -4.47 9.39
N LEU A 115 -6.40 -5.68 9.71
CA LEU A 115 -6.60 -6.32 11.02
C LEU A 115 -5.70 -5.76 12.14
N THR A 116 -5.01 -4.65 11.92
CA THR A 116 -4.01 -4.07 12.84
C THR A 116 -4.60 -3.61 14.19
N SER A 117 -5.90 -3.34 14.24
CA SER A 117 -6.64 -2.95 15.45
C SER A 117 -7.24 -4.10 16.24
N GLU A 118 -7.04 -5.35 15.80
CA GLU A 118 -7.71 -6.55 16.28
C GLU A 118 -6.71 -7.65 16.63
N ASP A 119 -7.17 -8.67 17.36
CA ASP A 119 -6.47 -9.93 17.48
C ASP A 119 -6.40 -10.57 16.10
N HIS A 120 -5.24 -11.01 15.67
CA HIS A 120 -5.07 -11.65 14.37
C HIS A 120 -3.83 -12.54 14.32
N LEU A 121 -3.84 -13.43 13.36
CA LEU A 121 -2.69 -14.19 12.88
C LEU A 121 -2.25 -13.63 11.53
N ARG A 122 -0.95 -13.56 11.32
CA ARG A 122 -0.33 -13.30 10.01
C ARG A 122 0.59 -14.46 9.68
N ILE A 123 0.36 -15.07 8.54
CA ILE A 123 1.14 -16.19 7.99
C ILE A 123 1.91 -15.67 6.79
N VAL A 124 3.21 -15.91 6.76
CA VAL A 124 4.10 -15.52 5.67
C VAL A 124 4.61 -16.76 4.98
N LEU A 125 4.48 -16.79 3.65
CA LEU A 125 5.03 -17.83 2.77
C LEU A 125 6.00 -17.21 1.78
N GLY A 126 7.26 -17.70 1.74
CA GLY A 126 8.27 -17.30 0.76
C GLY A 126 8.65 -18.48 -0.13
N PRO A 127 7.87 -18.81 -1.16
CA PRO A 127 7.97 -20.06 -1.91
C PRO A 127 9.09 -20.08 -2.95
N PHE A 128 9.92 -19.04 -2.99
CA PHE A 128 11.09 -18.95 -3.86
C PHE A 128 12.42 -19.12 -3.11
N LEU A 129 12.41 -19.10 -1.77
CA LEU A 129 13.60 -19.08 -0.89
C LEU A 129 14.60 -17.96 -1.24
N ASP A 130 14.11 -16.88 -1.80
CA ASP A 130 14.96 -15.77 -2.27
C ASP A 130 15.16 -14.66 -1.21
N GLY A 131 14.45 -14.76 -0.08
CA GLY A 131 14.51 -13.77 1.00
C GLY A 131 13.97 -12.38 0.64
N ARG A 132 13.22 -12.25 -0.48
CA ARG A 132 12.78 -10.95 -1.01
C ARG A 132 11.30 -10.83 -1.25
N SER A 133 10.67 -11.93 -1.60
CA SER A 133 9.27 -11.96 -2.02
C SER A 133 8.52 -13.05 -1.28
N GLY A 134 7.21 -12.92 -1.28
CA GLY A 134 6.33 -13.90 -0.65
C GLY A 134 4.90 -13.44 -0.60
N TYR A 135 4.12 -14.15 0.17
CA TYR A 135 2.70 -13.92 0.39
C TYR A 135 2.42 -13.76 1.87
N VAL A 136 1.48 -12.90 2.17
CA VAL A 136 0.90 -12.76 3.50
C VAL A 136 -0.55 -13.23 3.45
N PHE A 137 -0.94 -14.06 4.42
CA PHE A 137 -2.33 -14.41 4.69
C PHE A 137 -2.61 -14.05 6.14
N ALA A 138 -3.73 -13.40 6.42
CA ALA A 138 -4.09 -13.08 7.79
C ALA A 138 -5.56 -13.38 8.07
N VAL A 139 -5.82 -13.80 9.32
CA VAL A 139 -7.17 -14.08 9.81
C VAL A 139 -7.35 -13.53 11.21
N ASN A 140 -8.57 -13.13 11.55
CA ASN A 140 -8.95 -12.73 12.89
C ASN A 140 -9.93 -13.76 13.52
N PRO A 141 -10.24 -13.68 14.82
CA PRO A 141 -11.15 -14.60 15.50
C PRO A 141 -12.62 -14.56 15.03
N SER A 142 -13.01 -13.63 14.16
CA SER A 142 -14.34 -13.52 13.57
C SER A 142 -14.41 -14.00 12.11
N GLY A 143 -13.27 -14.52 11.57
CA GLY A 143 -13.21 -15.08 10.22
C GLY A 143 -12.92 -14.07 9.10
N ALA A 144 -12.59 -12.82 9.43
CA ALA A 144 -12.09 -11.88 8.43
C ALA A 144 -10.80 -12.42 7.82
N ARG A 145 -10.67 -12.29 6.50
CA ARG A 145 -9.50 -12.74 5.72
C ARG A 145 -8.80 -11.53 5.08
N TYR A 146 -7.49 -11.56 5.10
CA TYR A 146 -6.63 -10.57 4.43
C TYR A 146 -5.49 -11.29 3.73
N ASP A 147 -5.17 -10.89 2.53
CA ASP A 147 -4.03 -11.40 1.78
C ASP A 147 -3.26 -10.26 1.09
N GLY A 148 -2.01 -10.55 0.73
CA GLY A 148 -1.16 -9.57 0.06
C GLY A 148 0.15 -10.16 -0.46
N LEU A 149 0.74 -9.44 -1.42
CA LEU A 149 2.09 -9.73 -1.91
C LEU A 149 3.12 -8.95 -1.10
N ILE A 150 4.20 -9.61 -0.74
CA ILE A 150 5.33 -8.98 -0.06
C ILE A 150 6.19 -8.27 -1.11
N ASN A 151 6.33 -6.96 -0.96
CA ASN A 151 7.24 -6.17 -1.78
C ASN A 151 8.71 -6.49 -1.48
N PRO A 152 9.61 -6.31 -2.44
CA PRO A 152 11.03 -6.60 -2.25
C PRO A 152 11.63 -5.93 -1.01
N GLY A 153 12.29 -6.72 -0.16
CA GLY A 153 12.83 -6.27 1.12
C GLY A 153 11.88 -6.43 2.31
N GLY A 154 10.59 -6.69 2.08
CA GLY A 154 9.62 -6.97 3.14
C GLY A 154 9.17 -5.76 3.96
N GLU A 155 9.53 -4.54 3.54
CA GLU A 155 9.15 -3.31 4.25
C GLU A 155 7.67 -2.93 4.05
N SER A 156 7.08 -3.38 2.95
CA SER A 156 5.68 -3.13 2.61
C SER A 156 5.06 -4.33 1.90
N GLU A 157 3.76 -4.32 1.80
CA GLU A 157 2.97 -5.33 1.12
C GLU A 157 1.96 -4.67 0.17
N ASN A 158 1.65 -5.33 -0.94
CA ASN A 158 0.56 -4.97 -1.82
C ASN A 158 -0.69 -5.72 -1.36
N ALA A 159 -1.59 -5.01 -0.68
CA ALA A 159 -2.85 -5.52 -0.14
C ALA A 159 -3.95 -5.63 -1.20
N ASP A 160 -3.71 -5.14 -2.41
CA ASP A 160 -4.69 -5.19 -3.50
C ASP A 160 -4.59 -6.50 -4.30
N TRP A 161 -3.64 -7.38 -3.95
CA TRP A 161 -3.58 -8.74 -4.48
C TRP A 161 -4.68 -9.60 -3.83
N ASP A 162 -5.53 -10.17 -4.64
CA ASP A 162 -6.68 -10.99 -4.22
C ASP A 162 -6.45 -12.46 -4.60
N GLY A 163 -5.96 -13.24 -3.66
CA GLY A 163 -5.76 -14.68 -3.80
C GLY A 163 -7.05 -15.47 -3.58
N ILE A 164 -7.18 -16.64 -4.23
CA ILE A 164 -8.29 -17.55 -3.95
C ILE A 164 -7.84 -18.56 -2.90
N TRP A 165 -8.36 -18.40 -1.69
CA TRP A 165 -8.10 -19.25 -0.54
C TRP A 165 -9.29 -19.20 0.43
N GLU A 166 -9.34 -20.16 1.34
CA GLU A 166 -10.41 -20.29 2.32
C GLU A 166 -9.85 -20.34 3.73
N ALA A 167 -10.60 -19.83 4.68
CA ALA A 167 -10.30 -19.96 6.09
C ALA A 167 -11.58 -19.96 6.91
N ALA A 168 -11.55 -20.71 7.99
CA ALA A 168 -12.55 -20.66 9.04
C ALA A 168 -11.90 -20.49 10.39
N THR A 169 -12.58 -19.79 11.29
CA THR A 169 -12.13 -19.57 12.66
C THR A 169 -13.24 -19.88 13.64
N LYS A 170 -12.87 -20.39 14.81
CA LYS A 170 -13.83 -20.72 15.88
C LYS A 170 -13.34 -20.24 17.22
N ARG A 171 -14.18 -19.53 17.95
CA ARG A 171 -13.92 -19.21 19.36
C ARG A 171 -14.17 -20.41 20.22
N THR A 172 -13.30 -20.65 21.20
CA THR A 172 -13.36 -21.75 22.17
C THR A 172 -13.34 -21.19 23.60
N GLU A 173 -13.56 -22.04 24.58
CA GLU A 173 -13.45 -21.68 26.00
C GLU A 173 -12.01 -21.30 26.40
N HIS A 174 -11.01 -21.72 25.62
CA HIS A 174 -9.60 -21.50 25.88
C HIS A 174 -8.94 -20.48 24.95
N GLY A 175 -9.70 -19.87 24.03
CA GLY A 175 -9.18 -18.93 23.05
C GLY A 175 -9.88 -19.01 21.70
N TRP A 176 -9.13 -19.33 20.64
CA TRP A 176 -9.70 -19.50 19.30
C TRP A 176 -8.81 -20.38 18.42
N THR A 177 -9.40 -20.92 17.38
CA THR A 177 -8.73 -21.78 16.41
C THR A 177 -8.92 -21.25 14.99
N ALA A 178 -8.04 -21.60 14.07
CA ALA A 178 -8.12 -21.26 12.66
C ALA A 178 -7.69 -22.44 11.80
N GLU A 179 -8.42 -22.65 10.72
CA GLU A 179 -8.04 -23.51 9.60
C GLU A 179 -7.97 -22.70 8.32
N ILE A 180 -6.92 -22.89 7.56
CA ILE A 180 -6.58 -22.08 6.38
C ILE A 180 -6.22 -23.03 5.25
N TRP A 181 -6.99 -23.00 4.15
CA TRP A 181 -6.76 -23.77 2.94
C TRP A 181 -6.23 -22.86 1.83
N ILE A 182 -5.01 -23.14 1.36
CA ILE A 182 -4.36 -22.37 0.30
C ILE A 182 -4.13 -23.31 -0.90
N PRO A 183 -4.95 -23.20 -1.98
CA PRO A 183 -4.69 -23.91 -3.21
C PRO A 183 -3.35 -23.50 -3.80
N VAL A 184 -2.51 -24.43 -4.19
CA VAL A 184 -1.18 -24.09 -4.76
C VAL A 184 -1.28 -23.32 -6.09
N GLN A 185 -2.40 -23.44 -6.78
CA GLN A 185 -2.70 -22.66 -7.97
C GLN A 185 -2.84 -21.15 -7.70
N THR A 186 -3.06 -20.75 -6.45
CA THR A 186 -3.08 -19.33 -6.04
C THR A 186 -1.68 -18.73 -5.99
N LEU A 187 -0.67 -19.57 -5.74
CA LEU A 187 0.71 -19.13 -5.51
C LEU A 187 1.56 -19.29 -6.77
N SER A 188 2.52 -18.39 -6.96
CA SER A 188 3.70 -18.63 -7.80
C SER A 188 4.83 -19.11 -6.91
N PHE A 189 5.56 -20.15 -7.33
CA PHE A 189 6.59 -20.78 -6.52
C PHE A 189 7.63 -21.48 -7.38
N ASN A 190 8.76 -21.81 -6.80
CA ASN A 190 9.78 -22.63 -7.47
C ASN A 190 9.48 -24.12 -7.29
N GLN A 191 9.10 -24.81 -8.37
CA GLN A 191 8.71 -26.23 -8.34
C GLN A 191 9.81 -27.19 -7.92
N SER A 192 11.09 -26.80 -8.03
CA SER A 192 12.21 -27.65 -7.62
C SER A 192 12.44 -27.69 -6.11
N LEU A 193 11.86 -26.74 -5.38
CA LEU A 193 12.03 -26.62 -3.93
C LEU A 193 11.07 -27.59 -3.21
N ARG A 194 11.55 -28.13 -2.11
CA ARG A 194 10.77 -28.95 -1.15
C ARG A 194 10.72 -28.32 0.21
N GLU A 195 11.11 -27.06 0.28
CA GLU A 195 11.07 -26.22 1.47
C GLU A 195 10.79 -24.77 1.06
N TRP A 196 10.06 -24.05 1.91
CA TRP A 196 9.73 -22.63 1.71
C TRP A 196 10.03 -21.84 2.97
N HIS A 197 10.30 -20.54 2.82
CA HIS A 197 10.28 -19.63 3.96
C HIS A 197 8.87 -19.60 4.58
N PHE A 198 8.82 -19.64 5.89
CA PHE A 198 7.58 -19.64 6.66
C PHE A 198 7.73 -18.88 7.95
N ASN A 199 6.75 -18.06 8.26
CA ASN A 199 6.67 -17.42 9.56
C ASN A 199 5.21 -17.23 9.97
N VAL A 200 4.98 -17.21 11.27
CA VAL A 200 3.67 -16.89 11.83
C VAL A 200 3.83 -15.85 12.93
N GLN A 201 3.03 -14.81 12.85
CA GLN A 201 2.91 -13.77 13.86
C GLN A 201 1.50 -13.75 14.42
N ARG A 202 1.39 -13.73 15.74
CA ARG A 202 0.14 -13.52 16.48
C ARG A 202 0.12 -12.15 17.12
N ARG A 203 -1.01 -11.45 17.01
CA ARG A 203 -1.32 -10.24 17.75
C ARG A 203 -2.37 -10.52 18.81
N ILE A 204 -2.12 -10.12 20.08
CA ILE A 204 -3.09 -10.06 21.16
C ILE A 204 -3.33 -8.59 21.46
N GLN A 205 -4.38 -8.04 20.84
CA GLN A 205 -4.56 -6.60 20.72
C GLN A 205 -4.85 -5.92 22.06
N ARG A 206 -5.63 -6.53 22.97
CA ARG A 206 -5.89 -5.95 24.28
C ARG A 206 -4.62 -5.67 25.07
N ARG A 207 -3.57 -6.50 24.87
CA ARG A 207 -2.27 -6.42 25.53
C ARG A 207 -1.22 -5.63 24.75
N LEU A 208 -1.55 -5.24 23.52
CA LEU A 208 -0.60 -4.71 22.53
C LEU A 208 0.62 -5.65 22.35
N GLU A 209 0.37 -6.95 22.50
CA GLU A 209 1.39 -7.99 22.41
C GLU A 209 1.47 -8.54 21.00
N THR A 210 2.68 -8.67 20.49
CA THR A 210 2.99 -9.35 19.22
C THR A 210 4.00 -10.44 19.51
N ALA A 211 3.73 -11.67 19.07
CA ALA A 211 4.65 -12.80 19.19
C ALA A 211 4.88 -13.42 17.79
N ARG A 212 6.09 -13.93 17.55
CA ARG A 212 6.49 -14.60 16.32
C ARG A 212 7.13 -15.96 16.61
N TRP A 213 6.98 -16.86 15.66
CA TRP A 213 7.62 -18.15 15.68
C TRP A 213 9.11 -18.07 15.35
N ALA A 214 9.47 -17.32 14.30
CA ALA A 214 10.85 -17.15 13.86
C ALA A 214 11.29 -15.69 13.97
N PHE A 215 12.54 -15.46 14.39
CA PHE A 215 13.22 -14.15 14.44
C PHE A 215 12.36 -13.03 15.06
N PRO A 216 12.08 -13.09 16.35
CA PRO A 216 11.18 -12.13 17.03
C PRO A 216 11.78 -10.75 17.26
N ALA A 217 12.99 -10.48 16.77
CA ALA A 217 13.62 -9.18 16.92
C ALA A 217 12.86 -8.07 16.22
N ARG A 218 12.73 -6.91 16.86
CA ARG A 218 11.89 -5.78 16.43
C ARG A 218 12.36 -5.09 15.17
N GLN A 219 13.67 -5.11 14.89
CA GLN A 219 14.23 -4.55 13.65
C GLN A 219 13.76 -5.27 12.40
N TYR A 220 13.18 -6.47 12.52
CA TYR A 220 12.67 -7.23 11.40
C TYR A 220 11.16 -7.15 11.32
N GLN A 221 10.63 -6.93 10.12
CA GLN A 221 9.21 -7.12 9.86
C GLN A 221 8.91 -8.61 9.68
N VAL A 222 7.67 -9.06 10.00
CA VAL A 222 7.27 -10.45 9.74
C VAL A 222 7.35 -10.79 8.26
N THR A 223 7.18 -9.80 7.40
CA THR A 223 7.24 -9.85 5.93
C THR A 223 8.65 -9.96 5.37
N GLN A 224 9.70 -9.78 6.17
CA GLN A 224 11.09 -10.01 5.74
C GLN A 224 11.35 -11.51 5.65
N THR A 225 11.12 -12.10 4.47
CA THR A 225 11.30 -13.53 4.24
C THR A 225 12.75 -14.01 4.41
N SER A 226 13.74 -13.12 4.28
CA SER A 226 15.13 -13.38 4.63
C SER A 226 15.36 -13.69 6.12
N ARG A 227 14.39 -13.36 6.97
CA ARG A 227 14.35 -13.58 8.42
C ARG A 227 13.13 -14.42 8.82
N ALA A 228 12.76 -15.38 8.00
CA ALA A 228 11.73 -16.38 8.30
C ALA A 228 12.34 -17.72 8.68
N GLY A 229 11.55 -18.58 9.32
CA GLY A 229 11.83 -20.00 9.45
C GLY A 229 11.55 -20.76 8.15
N LEU A 230 11.54 -22.09 8.22
CA LEU A 230 11.32 -22.97 7.08
C LEU A 230 10.16 -23.95 7.34
N ILE A 231 9.32 -24.17 6.34
CA ILE A 231 8.54 -25.41 6.23
C ILE A 231 9.28 -26.36 5.29
N THR A 232 9.38 -27.63 5.66
CA THR A 232 10.16 -28.63 4.95
C THR A 232 9.33 -29.87 4.64
N GLY A 233 9.75 -30.68 3.67
CA GLY A 233 9.05 -31.89 3.29
C GLY A 233 7.81 -31.65 2.41
N LEU A 234 7.79 -30.54 1.66
CA LEU A 234 6.72 -30.23 0.72
C LEU A 234 6.65 -31.29 -0.41
N PRO A 235 5.43 -31.74 -0.79
CA PRO A 235 5.24 -32.65 -1.89
C PRO A 235 5.52 -31.98 -3.25
N GLU A 236 5.50 -32.77 -4.30
CA GLU A 236 5.39 -32.24 -5.65
C GLU A 236 3.97 -31.71 -5.89
N PHE A 237 3.87 -30.43 -6.26
CA PHE A 237 2.61 -29.77 -6.44
C PHE A 237 2.08 -29.88 -7.87
N SER A 238 0.78 -30.14 -8.00
CA SER A 238 0.06 -30.22 -9.27
C SER A 238 -0.65 -28.90 -9.58
N LEU A 239 -0.25 -28.24 -10.65
CA LEU A 239 -0.82 -26.94 -11.07
C LEU A 239 -2.03 -27.07 -12.00
N GLY A 240 -2.42 -28.28 -12.39
CA GLY A 240 -3.43 -28.49 -13.41
C GLY A 240 -2.99 -27.91 -14.77
N ARG A 241 -3.95 -27.50 -15.60
CA ARG A 241 -3.67 -26.84 -16.89
C ARG A 241 -3.26 -25.38 -16.73
N GLY A 242 -3.52 -24.77 -15.58
CA GLY A 242 -3.18 -23.38 -15.27
C GLY A 242 -3.87 -22.35 -16.17
N LEU A 243 -5.06 -22.65 -16.67
CA LEU A 243 -5.87 -21.74 -17.47
C LEU A 243 -7.08 -21.28 -16.65
N THR A 244 -7.25 -19.97 -16.53
CA THR A 244 -8.43 -19.32 -15.95
C THR A 244 -9.10 -18.47 -17.03
N ILE A 245 -10.39 -18.64 -17.21
CA ILE A 245 -11.25 -17.87 -18.12
C ILE A 245 -12.29 -17.19 -17.24
N ARG A 246 -12.33 -15.87 -17.22
CA ARG A 246 -13.27 -15.08 -16.41
C ARG A 246 -14.11 -14.18 -17.30
N PRO A 247 -15.23 -14.65 -17.84
CA PRO A 247 -16.23 -13.79 -18.44
C PRO A 247 -16.91 -12.94 -17.37
N ALA A 248 -17.22 -11.69 -17.74
CA ALA A 248 -18.05 -10.83 -16.93
C ALA A 248 -19.04 -10.05 -17.79
N ILE A 249 -20.15 -9.65 -17.19
CA ILE A 249 -21.15 -8.79 -17.82
C ILE A 249 -21.48 -7.69 -16.84
N THR A 250 -21.32 -6.44 -17.28
CA THR A 250 -21.79 -5.27 -16.56
C THR A 250 -22.97 -4.68 -17.33
N THR A 251 -24.06 -4.44 -16.60
CA THR A 251 -25.27 -3.84 -17.16
C THR A 251 -25.86 -2.83 -16.18
N GLY A 252 -26.52 -1.85 -16.70
CA GLY A 252 -27.15 -0.82 -15.88
C GLY A 252 -27.51 0.41 -16.68
N GLY A 253 -27.48 1.53 -16.00
CA GLY A 253 -27.71 2.82 -16.63
C GLY A 253 -27.88 3.92 -15.59
N GLY A 254 -27.98 5.14 -16.08
CA GLY A 254 -28.11 6.30 -15.22
C GLY A 254 -28.26 7.61 -16.01
N VAL A 255 -28.29 8.70 -15.27
CA VAL A 255 -28.29 10.05 -15.81
C VAL A 255 -26.90 10.63 -15.57
N PRO A 256 -26.07 10.79 -16.62
CA PRO A 256 -24.66 11.17 -16.48
C PRO A 256 -24.43 12.65 -16.15
N ALA A 257 -25.42 13.51 -16.39
CA ALA A 257 -25.36 14.95 -16.15
C ALA A 257 -26.76 15.53 -15.93
N PRO A 258 -26.89 16.73 -15.32
CA PRO A 258 -28.17 17.40 -15.17
C PRO A 258 -28.92 17.53 -16.49
N ALA A 259 -30.19 17.15 -16.52
CA ALA A 259 -31.08 17.18 -17.68
C ALA A 259 -30.62 16.32 -18.89
N ALA A 260 -29.67 15.42 -18.71
CA ALA A 260 -29.35 14.40 -19.71
C ALA A 260 -30.41 13.28 -19.73
N ASP A 261 -30.53 12.62 -20.87
CA ASP A 261 -31.34 11.40 -20.97
C ASP A 261 -30.69 10.25 -20.18
N VAL A 262 -31.47 9.24 -19.87
CA VAL A 262 -30.96 8.01 -19.27
C VAL A 262 -30.05 7.30 -20.29
N ASP A 263 -28.79 7.11 -19.89
CA ASP A 263 -27.82 6.33 -20.68
C ASP A 263 -27.80 4.90 -20.14
N GLY A 264 -28.03 3.95 -21.03
CA GLY A 264 -28.00 2.51 -20.71
C GLY A 264 -26.62 1.93 -20.99
N GLU A 265 -26.14 1.10 -20.09
CA GLU A 265 -24.82 0.45 -20.19
C GLU A 265 -25.00 -1.06 -20.33
N PHE A 266 -24.30 -1.65 -21.30
CA PHE A 266 -24.14 -3.08 -21.45
C PHE A 266 -22.74 -3.39 -21.93
N GLN A 267 -21.90 -3.91 -21.06
CA GLN A 267 -20.50 -4.14 -21.32
C GLN A 267 -20.10 -5.57 -20.98
N PRO A 268 -20.01 -6.46 -21.95
CA PRO A 268 -19.39 -7.77 -21.77
C PRO A 268 -17.87 -7.62 -21.75
N SER A 269 -17.21 -8.30 -20.83
CA SER A 269 -15.76 -8.33 -20.71
C SER A 269 -15.24 -9.74 -20.53
N LEU A 270 -13.97 -9.96 -20.84
CA LEU A 270 -13.32 -11.26 -20.75
C LEU A 270 -11.88 -11.12 -20.28
N ASP A 271 -11.56 -11.79 -19.18
CA ASP A 271 -10.20 -11.98 -18.71
C ASP A 271 -9.76 -13.42 -18.95
N LEU A 272 -8.60 -13.57 -19.53
CA LEU A 272 -7.93 -14.85 -19.73
C LEU A 272 -6.59 -14.82 -18.99
N THR A 273 -6.36 -15.78 -18.12
CA THR A 273 -5.07 -15.90 -17.43
C THR A 273 -4.51 -17.30 -17.65
N LYS A 274 -3.30 -17.37 -18.17
CA LYS A 274 -2.55 -18.61 -18.41
C LYS A 274 -1.29 -18.63 -17.59
N ARG A 275 -1.16 -19.64 -16.76
CA ARG A 275 0.07 -19.95 -16.04
C ARG A 275 1.00 -20.76 -16.96
N LEU A 276 2.21 -20.29 -17.15
CA LEU A 276 3.27 -20.95 -17.91
C LEU A 276 4.30 -21.52 -16.92
N GLY A 277 4.11 -22.77 -16.52
CA GLY A 277 4.79 -23.34 -15.37
C GLY A 277 4.30 -22.72 -14.04
N ALA A 278 5.11 -22.78 -12.98
CA ALA A 278 4.76 -22.24 -11.68
C ALA A 278 5.09 -20.75 -11.51
N ASN A 279 5.88 -20.17 -12.40
CA ASN A 279 6.58 -18.92 -12.15
C ASN A 279 6.24 -17.80 -13.12
N VAL A 280 5.47 -18.07 -14.17
CA VAL A 280 5.11 -17.08 -15.18
C VAL A 280 3.60 -17.05 -15.38
N LEU A 281 3.04 -15.87 -15.37
CA LEU A 281 1.63 -15.60 -15.60
C LEU A 281 1.48 -14.72 -16.83
N ALA A 282 0.64 -15.12 -17.75
CA ALA A 282 0.23 -14.32 -18.91
C ALA A 282 -1.26 -14.06 -18.81
N SER A 283 -1.66 -12.80 -18.89
CA SER A 283 -3.04 -12.35 -18.79
C SER A 283 -3.44 -11.52 -20.01
N VAL A 284 -4.64 -11.72 -20.48
CA VAL A 284 -5.26 -10.91 -21.54
C VAL A 284 -6.61 -10.44 -21.04
N THR A 285 -6.90 -9.17 -21.19
CA THR A 285 -8.22 -8.60 -20.91
C THR A 285 -8.77 -7.95 -22.16
N VAL A 286 -10.08 -8.06 -22.36
CA VAL A 286 -10.79 -7.47 -23.51
C VAL A 286 -12.01 -6.75 -22.97
N ASN A 287 -12.19 -5.50 -23.42
CA ASN A 287 -13.34 -4.65 -23.09
C ASN A 287 -13.57 -4.58 -21.57
N THR A 288 -12.49 -4.41 -20.81
CA THR A 288 -12.55 -4.43 -19.35
C THR A 288 -13.27 -3.21 -18.80
N ASP A 289 -14.14 -3.44 -17.83
CA ASP A 289 -14.79 -2.41 -17.02
C ASP A 289 -14.25 -2.45 -15.58
N PHE A 290 -14.48 -1.39 -14.84
CA PHE A 290 -14.03 -1.23 -13.46
C PHE A 290 -15.18 -0.87 -12.52
N ALA A 291 -16.40 -1.32 -12.82
CA ALA A 291 -17.60 -1.04 -12.04
C ALA A 291 -17.48 -1.47 -10.56
N GLU A 292 -16.69 -2.53 -10.29
CA GLU A 292 -16.42 -3.01 -8.92
C GLU A 292 -15.45 -2.12 -8.14
N THR A 293 -14.75 -1.19 -8.80
CA THR A 293 -13.73 -0.36 -8.16
C THR A 293 -14.36 0.70 -7.24
N GLU A 294 -13.84 0.84 -6.03
CA GLU A 294 -14.29 1.92 -5.13
C GLU A 294 -13.97 3.30 -5.68
N VAL A 295 -14.94 4.20 -5.66
CA VAL A 295 -14.75 5.59 -6.04
C VAL A 295 -13.68 6.25 -5.20
N ASP A 296 -12.89 7.15 -5.78
CA ASP A 296 -11.91 7.94 -5.05
C ASP A 296 -12.59 8.89 -4.06
N THR A 297 -12.05 8.89 -2.85
CA THR A 297 -12.48 9.87 -1.85
C THR A 297 -12.00 11.27 -2.25
N ARG A 298 -12.89 12.25 -2.22
CA ARG A 298 -12.51 13.64 -2.43
C ARG A 298 -11.51 14.07 -1.35
N ARG A 299 -10.64 15.00 -1.71
CA ARG A 299 -9.61 15.57 -0.82
C ARG A 299 -9.49 17.05 -1.09
N THR A 300 -9.30 17.84 -0.05
CA THR A 300 -8.91 19.25 -0.20
C THR A 300 -7.45 19.34 -0.65
N ASN A 301 -7.16 20.27 -1.55
CA ASN A 301 -5.79 20.52 -2.02
C ASN A 301 -5.36 21.95 -1.64
N LEU A 302 -4.60 22.06 -0.57
CA LEU A 302 -4.00 23.31 -0.12
C LEU A 302 -2.60 23.55 -0.71
N THR A 303 -2.27 22.88 -1.79
CA THR A 303 -0.99 22.98 -2.49
C THR A 303 -1.20 23.22 -3.98
N ARG A 304 -0.23 23.80 -4.66
CA ARG A 304 -0.24 23.99 -6.12
C ARG A 304 0.11 22.72 -6.92
N PHE A 305 0.28 21.57 -6.27
CA PHE A 305 0.68 20.33 -6.90
C PHE A 305 -0.49 19.37 -7.06
N PRO A 306 -0.51 18.53 -8.11
CA PRO A 306 -1.56 17.55 -8.32
C PRO A 306 -1.56 16.52 -7.20
N LEU A 307 -2.77 16.12 -6.78
CA LEU A 307 -2.96 15.03 -5.83
C LEU A 307 -2.66 13.68 -6.46
N PHE A 308 -2.06 12.80 -5.67
CA PHE A 308 -1.84 11.41 -6.03
C PHE A 308 -3.00 10.53 -5.55
N PHE A 309 -3.56 9.72 -6.45
CA PHE A 309 -4.54 8.68 -6.14
C PHE A 309 -3.96 7.32 -6.54
N PRO A 310 -3.93 6.33 -5.65
CA PRO A 310 -3.38 5.01 -5.96
C PRO A 310 -4.20 4.26 -7.03
N GLU A 311 -3.58 3.30 -7.70
CA GLU A 311 -4.29 2.36 -8.57
C GLU A 311 -5.21 1.45 -7.73
N LYS A 312 -6.38 1.08 -8.28
CA LYS A 312 -7.37 0.21 -7.62
C LYS A 312 -7.91 -0.88 -8.56
N ARG A 313 -7.58 -0.84 -9.84
CA ARG A 313 -8.09 -1.76 -10.85
C ARG A 313 -7.30 -3.05 -10.85
N THR A 314 -7.98 -4.17 -10.61
CA THR A 314 -7.38 -5.50 -10.39
C THR A 314 -6.42 -5.94 -11.50
N PHE A 315 -6.75 -5.66 -12.77
CA PHE A 315 -5.87 -6.00 -13.90
C PHE A 315 -4.48 -5.40 -13.78
N PHE A 316 -4.36 -4.16 -13.29
CA PHE A 316 -3.07 -3.49 -13.13
C PHE A 316 -2.35 -3.89 -11.84
N LEU A 317 -3.10 -4.17 -10.77
CA LEU A 317 -2.55 -4.49 -9.45
C LEU A 317 -1.90 -5.88 -9.39
N GLU A 318 -2.42 -6.84 -10.14
CA GLU A 318 -1.85 -8.19 -10.18
C GLU A 318 -0.42 -8.18 -10.74
N GLY A 319 0.58 -8.51 -9.92
CA GLY A 319 2.00 -8.51 -10.29
C GLY A 319 2.63 -7.11 -10.45
N ASP A 320 2.03 -6.08 -9.86
CA ASP A 320 2.54 -4.70 -9.87
C ASP A 320 3.92 -4.57 -9.20
N ASP A 321 4.22 -5.41 -8.23
CA ASP A 321 5.52 -5.49 -7.54
C ASP A 321 6.71 -5.63 -8.50
N ILE A 322 6.51 -6.28 -9.65
CA ILE A 322 7.53 -6.46 -10.68
C ILE A 322 7.88 -5.11 -11.34
N PHE A 323 6.88 -4.24 -11.54
CA PHE A 323 7.07 -2.92 -12.17
C PHE A 323 7.68 -1.88 -11.22
N SER A 324 7.83 -2.20 -9.94
CA SER A 324 8.51 -1.33 -8.98
C SER A 324 9.91 -0.94 -9.46
N PHE A 325 10.26 0.35 -9.37
CA PHE A 325 11.50 0.91 -9.90
C PHE A 325 12.18 1.81 -8.88
N GLY A 326 13.49 1.65 -8.73
CA GLY A 326 14.34 2.49 -7.93
C GLY A 326 14.03 2.50 -6.44
N LEU A 327 14.96 3.00 -5.65
CA LEU A 327 14.79 3.20 -4.21
C LEU A 327 14.57 4.69 -3.94
N GLY A 328 13.53 5.01 -3.15
CA GLY A 328 13.29 6.38 -2.70
C GLY A 328 12.63 7.32 -3.72
N LEU A 329 12.00 6.79 -4.79
CA LEU A 329 11.25 7.63 -5.74
C LEU A 329 10.04 8.27 -5.08
N ASN A 330 9.34 7.51 -4.23
CA ASN A 330 8.06 7.89 -3.62
C ASN A 330 7.05 8.34 -4.71
N GLN A 331 6.26 9.35 -4.42
CA GLN A 331 5.31 9.96 -5.37
C GLN A 331 5.93 11.14 -6.15
N ASP A 332 7.23 11.40 -6.01
CA ASP A 332 7.90 12.51 -6.71
C ASP A 332 8.23 12.16 -8.17
N VAL A 333 8.52 10.88 -8.42
CA VAL A 333 8.82 10.36 -9.77
C VAL A 333 8.35 8.92 -9.88
N LEU A 334 7.32 8.66 -10.65
CA LEU A 334 6.90 7.31 -11.02
C LEU A 334 7.11 7.15 -12.53
N PRO A 335 8.05 6.30 -12.98
CA PRO A 335 8.29 6.07 -14.40
C PRO A 335 7.11 5.40 -15.10
N TYR A 336 6.35 4.60 -14.35
CA TYR A 336 5.11 3.97 -14.75
C TYR A 336 4.06 4.17 -13.65
N PHE A 337 2.87 4.58 -14.05
CA PHE A 337 1.71 4.77 -13.21
C PHE A 337 0.47 4.34 -13.99
N SER A 338 0.00 3.13 -13.72
CA SER A 338 -1.09 2.47 -14.47
C SER A 338 -2.36 3.30 -14.54
N ARG A 339 -2.61 4.13 -13.53
CA ARG A 339 -3.78 5.00 -13.49
C ARG A 339 -3.82 6.06 -14.61
N ARG A 340 -2.69 6.32 -15.28
CA ARG A 340 -2.65 7.15 -16.51
C ARG A 340 -3.26 6.44 -17.73
N ILE A 341 -3.40 5.11 -17.68
CA ILE A 341 -3.96 4.30 -18.75
C ILE A 341 -5.47 4.15 -18.52
N GLY A 342 -6.29 4.59 -19.46
CA GLY A 342 -7.75 4.51 -19.37
C GLY A 342 -8.37 5.52 -18.37
N LEU A 343 -7.60 6.51 -17.90
CA LEU A 343 -8.11 7.60 -17.08
C LEU A 343 -7.34 8.90 -17.40
N VAL A 344 -8.01 9.85 -18.01
CA VAL A 344 -7.44 11.14 -18.44
C VAL A 344 -8.24 12.27 -17.80
N GLU A 345 -7.56 13.13 -17.04
CA GLU A 345 -8.18 14.28 -16.33
C GLU A 345 -9.41 13.91 -15.50
N GLY A 346 -9.38 12.72 -14.89
CA GLY A 346 -10.49 12.21 -14.06
C GLY A 346 -11.63 11.57 -14.86
N GLN A 347 -11.55 11.55 -16.19
CA GLN A 347 -12.52 10.91 -17.06
C GLN A 347 -12.03 9.54 -17.51
N GLU A 348 -12.92 8.57 -17.51
CA GLU A 348 -12.62 7.22 -18.00
C GLU A 348 -12.50 7.23 -19.54
N VAL A 349 -11.45 6.60 -20.04
CA VAL A 349 -11.20 6.32 -21.46
C VAL A 349 -11.26 4.80 -21.64
N PRO A 350 -12.11 4.28 -22.56
CA PRO A 350 -12.32 2.85 -22.68
C PRO A 350 -11.05 2.08 -23.02
N ILE A 351 -10.80 0.97 -22.32
CA ILE A 351 -9.71 0.03 -22.63
C ILE A 351 -10.25 -1.03 -23.58
N ILE A 352 -9.76 -1.05 -24.81
CA ILE A 352 -10.14 -2.04 -25.84
C ILE A 352 -9.63 -3.42 -25.44
N ALA A 353 -8.32 -3.50 -25.18
CA ALA A 353 -7.66 -4.74 -24.77
C ALA A 353 -6.35 -4.44 -24.02
N GLY A 354 -6.00 -5.35 -23.16
CA GLY A 354 -4.72 -5.34 -22.45
C GLY A 354 -4.09 -6.73 -22.42
N THR A 355 -2.77 -6.80 -22.56
CA THR A 355 -2.00 -8.03 -22.40
C THR A 355 -0.89 -7.79 -21.41
N LYS A 356 -0.75 -8.69 -20.44
CA LYS A 356 0.27 -8.63 -19.41
C LYS A 356 0.97 -9.97 -19.29
N ILE A 357 2.28 -9.95 -19.17
CA ILE A 357 3.09 -11.09 -18.78
C ILE A 357 3.98 -10.69 -17.62
N ASN A 358 4.01 -11.48 -16.60
CA ASN A 358 4.86 -11.26 -15.45
C ASN A 358 5.36 -12.60 -14.89
N GLY A 359 6.57 -12.59 -14.36
CA GLY A 359 7.10 -13.81 -13.83
C GLY A 359 8.54 -13.74 -13.40
N ARG A 360 9.06 -14.93 -13.09
CA ARG A 360 10.41 -15.12 -12.61
C ARG A 360 11.08 -16.30 -13.34
N ALA A 361 12.27 -16.06 -13.85
CA ALA A 361 13.14 -17.08 -14.42
C ALA A 361 14.47 -17.08 -13.65
N ARG A 362 14.71 -18.11 -12.83
CA ARG A 362 15.88 -18.17 -11.92
C ARG A 362 15.94 -16.91 -11.02
N ASN A 363 16.99 -16.12 -11.17
CA ASN A 363 17.22 -14.88 -10.40
C ASN A 363 16.72 -13.61 -11.11
N THR A 364 16.01 -13.75 -12.23
CA THR A 364 15.49 -12.62 -13.00
C THR A 364 13.98 -12.54 -12.86
N ASN A 365 13.47 -11.40 -12.42
CA ASN A 365 12.06 -11.05 -12.45
C ASN A 365 11.81 -10.19 -13.70
N PHE A 366 10.71 -10.44 -14.39
CA PHE A 366 10.37 -9.67 -15.59
C PHE A 366 8.87 -9.43 -15.67
N GLY A 367 8.52 -8.29 -16.23
CA GLY A 367 7.14 -7.90 -16.51
C GLY A 367 7.03 -7.15 -17.81
N GLY A 368 5.95 -7.39 -18.52
CA GLY A 368 5.55 -6.67 -19.72
C GLY A 368 4.05 -6.42 -19.72
N LEU A 369 3.66 -5.25 -20.15
CA LEU A 369 2.27 -4.82 -20.28
C LEU A 369 2.09 -4.08 -21.60
N VAL A 370 1.03 -4.39 -22.34
CA VAL A 370 0.59 -3.64 -23.52
C VAL A 370 -0.90 -3.40 -23.37
N VAL A 371 -1.34 -2.15 -23.55
CA VAL A 371 -2.76 -1.76 -23.46
C VAL A 371 -3.11 -0.82 -24.60
N GLY A 372 -4.22 -1.13 -25.25
CA GLY A 372 -4.88 -0.25 -26.22
C GLY A 372 -6.11 0.42 -25.62
N THR A 373 -6.21 1.73 -25.77
CA THR A 373 -7.39 2.54 -25.39
C THR A 373 -8.06 3.11 -26.62
N ASN A 374 -9.37 3.26 -26.55
CA ASN A 374 -10.15 3.91 -27.61
C ASN A 374 -10.06 5.43 -27.51
N ASP A 375 -10.55 6.15 -28.52
CA ASP A 375 -10.87 7.57 -28.42
C ASP A 375 -12.03 7.82 -27.43
N LYS A 376 -12.10 9.01 -26.91
CA LYS A 376 -13.26 9.51 -26.15
C LYS A 376 -13.50 10.96 -26.52
N ARG A 377 -14.61 11.21 -27.17
CA ARG A 377 -14.98 12.55 -27.63
C ARG A 377 -14.86 13.61 -26.54
N GLY A 378 -14.08 14.65 -26.80
CA GLY A 378 -13.82 15.77 -25.89
C GLY A 378 -12.79 15.49 -24.81
N VAL A 379 -12.15 14.31 -24.80
CA VAL A 379 -11.10 13.92 -23.85
C VAL A 379 -9.82 13.48 -24.57
N VAL A 380 -9.93 12.50 -25.45
CA VAL A 380 -8.84 11.96 -26.27
C VAL A 380 -9.36 11.76 -27.68
N GLU A 381 -8.68 12.36 -28.68
CA GLU A 381 -9.15 12.36 -30.06
C GLU A 381 -8.77 11.08 -30.83
N ASP A 382 -7.68 10.40 -30.44
CA ASP A 382 -7.13 9.23 -31.12
C ASP A 382 -7.01 8.02 -30.19
N GLU A 383 -7.07 6.82 -30.77
CA GLU A 383 -6.71 5.58 -30.11
C GLU A 383 -5.24 5.62 -29.66
N ALA A 384 -4.93 5.07 -28.50
CA ALA A 384 -3.58 5.04 -28.00
C ALA A 384 -3.13 3.60 -27.66
N LEU A 385 -1.90 3.28 -28.06
CA LEU A 385 -1.22 2.04 -27.67
C LEU A 385 -0.08 2.38 -26.71
N MET A 386 -0.11 1.77 -25.54
CA MET A 386 0.87 1.97 -24.49
C MET A 386 1.50 0.65 -24.08
N ALA A 387 2.81 0.66 -23.86
CA ALA A 387 3.52 -0.53 -23.38
C ALA A 387 4.53 -0.20 -22.30
N VAL A 388 4.75 -1.17 -21.40
CA VAL A 388 5.74 -1.12 -20.32
C VAL A 388 6.51 -2.43 -20.30
N GLY A 389 7.82 -2.35 -20.17
CA GLY A 389 8.70 -3.49 -19.93
C GLY A 389 9.60 -3.25 -18.72
N ARG A 390 9.71 -4.25 -17.85
CA ARG A 390 10.56 -4.22 -16.66
C ARG A 390 11.35 -5.51 -16.55
N VAL A 391 12.65 -5.41 -16.29
CA VAL A 391 13.50 -6.53 -15.95
C VAL A 391 14.29 -6.19 -14.68
N LYS A 392 14.33 -7.12 -13.74
CA LYS A 392 15.04 -6.98 -12.47
C LYS A 392 15.84 -8.25 -12.19
N GLN A 393 17.16 -8.13 -12.15
CA GLN A 393 18.10 -9.19 -11.84
C GLN A 393 18.45 -9.15 -10.36
N ASN A 394 18.13 -10.20 -9.63
CA ASN A 394 18.53 -10.37 -8.24
C ASN A 394 20.04 -10.59 -8.13
N LEU A 395 20.66 -9.87 -7.21
CA LEU A 395 22.09 -9.93 -6.89
C LEU A 395 22.25 -10.28 -5.41
N TRP A 396 23.26 -11.08 -5.09
CA TRP A 396 23.54 -11.53 -3.73
C TRP A 396 22.28 -12.04 -2.99
N ARG A 397 22.17 -11.82 -1.67
CA ARG A 397 21.01 -12.30 -0.90
C ARG A 397 19.75 -11.42 -1.02
N GLU A 398 19.91 -10.09 -1.03
CA GLU A 398 18.79 -9.16 -0.89
C GLU A 398 18.83 -8.00 -1.90
N SER A 399 19.89 -7.89 -2.71
CA SER A 399 20.15 -6.77 -3.63
C SER A 399 19.64 -7.06 -5.05
N TRP A 400 19.53 -6.02 -5.89
CA TRP A 400 19.12 -6.16 -7.29
C TRP A 400 19.63 -5.02 -8.17
N VAL A 401 19.63 -5.27 -9.48
CA VAL A 401 19.75 -4.28 -10.55
C VAL A 401 18.59 -4.46 -11.53
N GLY A 402 18.13 -3.38 -12.12
CA GLY A 402 17.01 -3.47 -13.03
C GLY A 402 16.98 -2.41 -14.11
N ALA A 403 16.14 -2.64 -15.12
CA ALA A 403 15.87 -1.71 -16.19
C ALA A 403 14.37 -1.64 -16.49
N ILE A 404 13.88 -0.45 -16.85
CA ILE A 404 12.50 -0.20 -17.24
C ILE A 404 12.47 0.55 -18.57
N ALA A 405 11.47 0.24 -19.40
CA ALA A 405 11.15 1.01 -20.60
C ALA A 405 9.64 1.16 -20.73
N THR A 406 9.19 2.33 -21.16
CA THR A 406 7.80 2.58 -21.51
C THR A 406 7.69 3.27 -22.86
N VAL A 407 6.64 2.97 -23.59
CA VAL A 407 6.32 3.63 -24.86
C VAL A 407 4.83 3.95 -24.93
N GLY A 408 4.48 4.98 -25.69
CA GLY A 408 3.11 5.44 -25.86
C GLY A 408 2.72 6.58 -24.92
N ASP A 409 1.58 7.16 -25.21
CA ASP A 409 1.06 8.33 -24.51
C ASP A 409 -0.46 8.24 -24.42
N PRO A 410 -1.08 8.40 -23.26
CA PRO A 410 -2.54 8.28 -23.10
C PRO A 410 -3.33 9.36 -23.85
N LEU A 411 -2.67 10.45 -24.30
CA LEU A 411 -3.25 11.51 -25.12
C LEU A 411 -2.91 11.36 -26.62
N GLY A 412 -2.37 10.20 -27.04
CA GLY A 412 -1.99 9.97 -28.46
C GLY A 412 -0.77 10.76 -28.96
N ARG A 413 -0.03 11.46 -28.07
CA ARG A 413 1.13 12.28 -28.47
C ARG A 413 2.28 11.40 -28.97
N SER A 414 2.83 11.74 -30.13
CA SER A 414 3.83 10.95 -30.85
C SER A 414 5.22 10.98 -30.21
N GLY A 415 6.06 9.97 -30.51
CA GLY A 415 7.45 9.89 -30.11
C GLY A 415 7.69 9.69 -28.60
N SER A 416 6.65 9.33 -27.85
CA SER A 416 6.70 9.21 -26.38
C SER A 416 7.34 7.90 -25.94
N TRP A 417 8.47 8.00 -25.23
CA TRP A 417 9.12 6.87 -24.57
C TRP A 417 9.87 7.30 -23.31
N LEU A 418 10.07 6.35 -22.42
CA LEU A 418 10.94 6.46 -21.24
C LEU A 418 11.83 5.22 -21.18
N THR A 419 13.06 5.39 -20.74
CA THR A 419 13.95 4.29 -20.37
C THR A 419 14.74 4.64 -19.11
N GLY A 420 15.14 3.65 -18.35
CA GLY A 420 15.97 3.85 -17.18
C GLY A 420 16.49 2.58 -16.54
N GLY A 421 17.41 2.78 -15.59
CA GLY A 421 18.01 1.73 -14.81
C GLY A 421 18.05 2.07 -13.32
N ASP A 422 18.03 1.04 -12.49
CA ASP A 422 18.15 1.15 -11.05
C ASP A 422 19.05 0.06 -10.47
N PHE A 423 19.69 0.39 -9.37
CA PHE A 423 20.46 -0.52 -8.54
C PHE A 423 20.10 -0.32 -7.08
N THR A 424 19.92 -1.41 -6.35
CA THR A 424 19.72 -1.38 -4.90
C THR A 424 20.58 -2.44 -4.23
N TYR A 425 21.42 -2.00 -3.33
CA TYR A 425 22.07 -2.83 -2.32
C TYR A 425 21.17 -2.90 -1.10
N ALA A 426 20.85 -4.09 -0.63
CA ALA A 426 20.06 -4.32 0.57
C ALA A 426 20.68 -5.47 1.38
N THR A 427 20.63 -5.36 2.69
CA THR A 427 21.06 -6.41 3.61
C THR A 427 20.37 -6.28 4.97
N SER A 428 19.97 -7.41 5.54
CA SER A 428 19.47 -7.52 6.93
C SER A 428 20.57 -7.95 7.93
N HIS A 429 21.83 -7.96 7.48
CA HIS A 429 23.02 -8.40 8.26
C HIS A 429 24.05 -7.28 8.44
N PHE A 430 23.70 -6.04 8.23
CA PHE A 430 24.62 -4.92 8.44
C PHE A 430 25.05 -4.86 9.91
N ARG A 431 26.37 -4.90 10.15
CA ARG A 431 26.94 -4.97 11.50
C ARG A 431 26.37 -6.11 12.37
N GLY A 432 26.05 -7.24 11.73
CA GLY A 432 25.53 -8.45 12.34
C GLY A 432 24.04 -8.64 12.15
N ASP A 433 23.19 -7.76 12.69
CA ASP A 433 21.74 -7.95 12.75
C ASP A 433 20.90 -6.76 12.30
N LYS A 434 21.50 -5.74 11.66
CA LYS A 434 20.78 -4.53 11.25
C LYS A 434 20.41 -4.53 9.78
N ASN A 435 19.32 -3.83 9.47
CA ASN A 435 18.91 -3.54 8.09
C ASN A 435 19.70 -2.34 7.55
N PHE A 436 20.09 -2.41 6.29
CA PHE A 436 20.70 -1.31 5.56
C PHE A 436 20.36 -1.41 4.08
N LEU A 437 19.95 -0.29 3.48
CA LEU A 437 19.67 -0.18 2.05
C LEU A 437 20.39 1.03 1.47
N ALA A 438 20.88 0.89 0.25
CA ALA A 438 21.41 2.00 -0.53
C ALA A 438 21.11 1.76 -2.00
N GLY A 439 20.60 2.75 -2.70
CA GLY A 439 20.24 2.61 -4.10
C GLY A 439 20.37 3.89 -4.88
N ALA A 440 20.52 3.73 -6.19
CA ALA A 440 20.56 4.80 -7.16
C ALA A 440 19.77 4.41 -8.42
N TRP A 441 19.25 5.40 -9.11
CA TRP A 441 18.49 5.22 -10.33
C TRP A 441 18.65 6.38 -11.29
N GLY A 442 18.40 6.12 -12.57
CA GLY A 442 18.38 7.14 -13.63
C GLY A 442 17.32 6.83 -14.66
N LEU A 443 16.69 7.87 -15.18
CA LEU A 443 15.61 7.85 -16.17
C LEU A 443 15.87 8.89 -17.25
N ALA A 444 15.51 8.57 -18.48
CA ALA A 444 15.46 9.49 -19.60
C ALA A 444 14.13 9.36 -20.35
N THR A 445 13.58 10.48 -20.80
CA THR A 445 12.31 10.51 -21.56
C THR A 445 12.50 11.25 -22.88
N ARG A 446 11.63 10.96 -23.82
CA ARG A 446 11.46 11.73 -25.05
C ARG A 446 9.99 11.77 -25.43
N ARG A 447 9.60 12.88 -26.04
CA ARG A 447 8.33 13.06 -26.73
C ARG A 447 8.54 14.10 -27.83
N ASP A 448 7.89 13.93 -28.96
CA ASP A 448 7.98 14.89 -30.04
C ASP A 448 7.47 16.26 -29.59
N GLY A 449 8.16 17.30 -30.00
CA GLY A 449 7.90 18.67 -29.57
C GLY A 449 8.44 19.06 -28.18
N LEU A 450 9.02 18.12 -27.40
CA LEU A 450 9.60 18.39 -26.09
C LEU A 450 11.08 18.02 -26.08
N GLY A 451 11.93 18.98 -26.39
CA GLY A 451 13.39 18.82 -26.40
C GLY A 451 14.07 19.40 -25.15
N GLY A 452 15.35 19.06 -24.93
CA GLY A 452 16.19 19.62 -23.88
C GLY A 452 16.39 18.66 -22.71
N ASP A 453 16.40 19.19 -21.47
CA ASP A 453 16.70 18.44 -20.24
C ASP A 453 15.56 17.51 -19.82
N SER A 454 15.57 16.30 -20.36
CA SER A 454 14.54 15.26 -20.20
C SER A 454 15.01 14.08 -19.36
N SER A 455 15.90 14.31 -18.39
CA SER A 455 16.42 13.27 -17.51
C SER A 455 15.98 13.48 -16.05
N ALA A 456 15.86 12.36 -15.31
CA ALA A 456 15.72 12.37 -13.86
C ALA A 456 16.64 11.30 -13.26
N TYR A 457 17.23 11.58 -12.10
CA TYR A 457 18.05 10.62 -11.37
C TYR A 457 18.04 10.91 -9.88
N GLY A 458 18.38 9.91 -9.11
CA GLY A 458 18.42 10.07 -7.66
C GLY A 458 19.04 8.88 -6.94
N PHE A 459 19.13 9.05 -5.62
CA PHE A 459 19.65 8.04 -4.71
C PHE A 459 18.87 8.04 -3.39
N LYS A 460 18.96 6.93 -2.66
CA LYS A 460 18.53 6.80 -1.27
C LYS A 460 19.55 6.00 -0.49
N VAL A 461 19.78 6.40 0.75
CA VAL A 461 20.46 5.61 1.78
C VAL A 461 19.50 5.49 2.95
N ASP A 462 19.36 4.28 3.50
CA ASP A 462 18.36 3.95 4.49
C ASP A 462 18.90 2.97 5.54
N TYR A 463 18.66 3.28 6.80
CA TYR A 463 18.96 2.44 7.97
C TYR A 463 17.68 2.23 8.79
N PRO A 464 16.71 1.42 8.27
CA PRO A 464 15.40 1.24 8.88
C PRO A 464 15.45 0.22 10.02
N ASN A 465 15.83 0.66 11.21
CA ASN A 465 15.93 -0.19 12.39
C ASN A 465 15.06 0.31 13.56
N ASP A 466 14.86 -0.54 14.56
CA ASP A 466 13.87 -0.29 15.60
C ASP A 466 14.17 0.97 16.45
N LEU A 467 15.38 1.08 16.99
CA LEU A 467 15.75 2.22 17.84
C LEU A 467 16.00 3.50 17.04
N TRP A 468 16.68 3.36 15.90
CA TRP A 468 16.98 4.44 14.97
C TRP A 468 16.58 4.05 13.57
N ASP A 469 15.80 4.90 12.95
CA ASP A 469 15.39 4.82 11.56
C ASP A 469 15.86 6.10 10.87
N ILE A 470 16.91 5.97 10.05
CA ILE A 470 17.62 7.10 9.46
C ILE A 470 17.65 6.92 7.94
N GLN A 471 17.15 7.91 7.21
CA GLN A 471 17.21 7.88 5.76
C GLN A 471 17.57 9.25 5.16
N MET A 472 18.13 9.19 3.96
CA MET A 472 18.39 10.35 3.12
C MET A 472 18.09 10.03 1.67
N THR A 473 17.40 10.93 0.98
CA THR A 473 17.16 10.85 -0.47
C THR A 473 17.57 12.14 -1.15
N GLY A 474 18.14 12.02 -2.34
CA GLY A 474 18.40 13.13 -3.25
C GLY A 474 17.88 12.80 -4.64
N LYS A 475 17.19 13.73 -5.29
CA LYS A 475 16.63 13.56 -6.63
C LYS A 475 16.86 14.81 -7.46
N ARG A 476 17.14 14.64 -8.74
CA ARG A 476 17.08 15.70 -9.74
C ARG A 476 16.05 15.34 -10.78
N ILE A 477 15.21 16.28 -11.13
CA ILE A 477 14.18 16.13 -12.17
C ILE A 477 14.38 17.26 -13.17
N GLY A 478 14.66 16.90 -14.42
CA GLY A 478 14.89 17.83 -15.50
C GLY A 478 13.66 18.66 -15.85
N ARG A 479 13.87 19.79 -16.50
CA ARG A 479 12.79 20.72 -16.90
C ARG A 479 11.77 20.06 -17.82
N ASN A 480 12.25 19.27 -18.77
CA ASN A 480 11.43 18.64 -19.81
C ASN A 480 11.29 17.13 -19.61
N PHE A 481 11.54 16.66 -18.38
CA PHE A 481 11.28 15.26 -18.02
C PHE A 481 9.78 15.03 -17.95
N ASP A 482 9.24 14.23 -18.87
CA ASP A 482 7.81 13.91 -19.00
C ASP A 482 7.62 12.41 -19.25
N PRO A 483 7.35 11.63 -18.20
CA PRO A 483 7.03 10.21 -18.35
C PRO A 483 5.55 10.07 -18.71
N SER A 484 5.20 10.11 -19.97
CA SER A 484 3.81 10.16 -20.51
C SER A 484 2.83 9.24 -19.78
N ILE A 485 3.22 7.98 -19.49
CA ILE A 485 2.44 7.02 -18.69
C ILE A 485 2.95 6.89 -17.25
N GLY A 486 3.65 7.92 -16.75
CA GLY A 486 4.14 7.99 -15.38
C GLY A 486 3.49 9.14 -14.61
N PHE A 487 4.05 9.46 -13.44
CA PHE A 487 3.58 10.57 -12.60
C PHE A 487 4.76 11.38 -12.08
N VAL A 488 4.74 12.69 -12.30
CA VAL A 488 5.75 13.65 -11.81
C VAL A 488 5.06 14.97 -11.46
N PRO A 489 4.87 15.28 -10.19
CA PRO A 489 4.20 16.52 -9.76
C PRO A 489 5.06 17.77 -9.90
N ARG A 490 6.40 17.65 -9.86
CA ARG A 490 7.34 18.77 -9.94
C ARG A 490 8.48 18.49 -10.92
N ARG A 491 8.78 19.47 -11.76
CA ARG A 491 9.87 19.42 -12.75
C ARG A 491 10.82 20.61 -12.53
N ALA A 492 12.00 20.55 -13.13
CA ALA A 492 13.06 21.57 -13.01
C ALA A 492 13.55 21.76 -11.58
N VAL A 493 13.67 20.65 -10.79
CA VAL A 493 13.97 20.73 -9.35
C VAL A 493 15.04 19.72 -8.92
N TYR A 494 15.73 20.08 -7.82
CA TYR A 494 16.37 19.13 -6.93
C TYR A 494 15.47 18.95 -5.69
N LEU A 495 15.29 17.71 -5.26
CA LEU A 495 14.53 17.35 -4.05
C LEU A 495 15.46 16.62 -3.09
N TYR A 496 15.52 17.09 -1.86
CA TYR A 496 16.30 16.49 -0.77
C TYR A 496 15.35 16.19 0.39
N ASN A 497 15.35 14.95 0.87
CA ASN A 497 14.60 14.57 2.04
C ASN A 497 15.49 13.80 3.01
N GLY A 498 15.38 14.11 4.28
CA GLY A 498 16.02 13.42 5.37
C GLY A 498 14.97 12.90 6.36
N GLN A 499 15.33 11.88 7.12
CA GLN A 499 14.55 11.40 8.24
C GLN A 499 15.48 10.89 9.31
N ILE A 500 15.23 11.27 10.54
CA ILE A 500 15.86 10.71 11.74
C ILE A 500 14.74 10.46 12.74
N ASN A 501 14.42 9.20 12.96
CA ASN A 501 13.43 8.77 13.94
C ASN A 501 14.12 8.00 15.05
N ASN A 502 13.83 8.36 16.29
CA ASN A 502 14.21 7.60 17.48
C ASN A 502 12.97 7.03 18.14
N ARG A 503 13.01 5.74 18.49
CA ARG A 503 11.92 5.01 19.16
C ARG A 503 12.41 4.45 20.49
N THR A 504 12.06 5.09 21.57
CA THR A 504 12.45 4.65 22.92
C THR A 504 11.27 4.02 23.65
N ARG A 505 11.48 2.84 24.24
CA ARG A 505 10.45 2.15 25.04
C ARG A 505 10.66 2.43 26.51
N VAL A 506 9.53 2.66 27.22
CA VAL A 506 9.50 2.94 28.65
C VAL A 506 8.99 1.72 29.40
N SER A 507 9.79 1.22 30.36
CA SER A 507 9.46 0.01 31.09
C SER A 507 8.35 0.20 32.16
N LYS A 508 8.20 1.40 32.70
CA LYS A 508 7.26 1.72 33.80
C LYS A 508 6.39 2.93 33.47
N GLY A 509 5.27 3.07 34.20
CA GLY A 509 4.35 4.20 34.03
C GLY A 509 3.35 4.01 32.88
N PRO A 510 2.52 5.03 32.55
CA PRO A 510 1.46 4.94 31.57
C PRO A 510 1.95 4.96 30.11
N ILE A 511 3.13 5.53 29.86
CA ILE A 511 3.71 5.62 28.54
C ILE A 511 4.42 4.31 28.23
N GLN A 512 4.16 3.75 27.06
CA GLN A 512 4.81 2.55 26.55
C GLN A 512 5.99 2.90 25.63
N GLN A 513 5.83 3.92 24.79
CA GLN A 513 6.81 4.27 23.78
C GLN A 513 6.84 5.78 23.51
N LEU A 514 8.04 6.29 23.33
CA LEU A 514 8.34 7.65 22.90
C LEU A 514 8.91 7.59 21.50
N PHE A 515 8.40 8.44 20.64
CA PHE A 515 8.96 8.68 19.31
C PHE A 515 9.45 10.12 19.24
N HIS A 516 10.63 10.32 18.67
CA HIS A 516 11.16 11.62 18.32
C HIS A 516 11.47 11.60 16.84
N GLU A 517 10.86 12.52 16.11
CA GLU A 517 10.92 12.54 14.65
C GLU A 517 11.47 13.88 14.16
N PHE A 518 12.42 13.81 13.25
CA PHE A 518 12.99 14.95 12.57
C PHE A 518 13.08 14.63 11.07
N MET A 519 12.25 15.27 10.27
CA MET A 519 12.12 14.99 8.83
C MET A 519 12.21 16.28 8.02
N PRO A 520 13.43 16.73 7.65
CA PRO A 520 13.63 17.87 6.78
C PRO A 520 13.38 17.50 5.32
N SER A 521 12.77 18.41 4.58
CA SER A 521 12.63 18.37 3.14
C SER A 521 13.00 19.73 2.54
N LEU A 522 13.71 19.71 1.41
CA LEU A 522 14.12 20.91 0.67
C LEU A 522 13.95 20.66 -0.83
N ALA A 523 13.33 21.58 -1.50
CA ALA A 523 13.32 21.66 -2.96
C ALA A 523 14.04 22.93 -3.41
N THR A 524 14.90 22.79 -4.42
CA THR A 524 15.54 23.91 -5.10
C THR A 524 15.25 23.84 -6.60
N ASP A 525 15.31 24.96 -7.27
CA ASP A 525 15.38 24.97 -8.73
C ASP A 525 16.73 24.39 -9.22
N LEU A 526 16.87 24.23 -10.54
CA LEU A 526 18.11 23.70 -11.14
C LEU A 526 19.32 24.64 -11.01
N SER A 527 19.11 25.90 -10.62
CA SER A 527 20.19 26.85 -10.29
C SER A 527 20.65 26.76 -8.84
N GLY A 528 19.96 25.96 -8.02
CA GLY A 528 20.22 25.81 -6.59
C GLY A 528 19.48 26.81 -5.71
N GLN A 529 18.59 27.64 -6.27
CA GLN A 529 17.76 28.55 -5.49
C GLN A 529 16.63 27.77 -4.82
N TRP A 530 16.41 27.98 -3.52
CA TRP A 530 15.36 27.30 -2.82
C TRP A 530 13.96 27.68 -3.36
N GLU A 531 13.09 26.69 -3.50
CA GLU A 531 11.68 26.85 -3.89
C GLU A 531 10.74 26.55 -2.72
N SER A 532 11.01 25.48 -1.99
CA SER A 532 10.24 25.16 -0.79
C SER A 532 11.06 24.32 0.19
N TYR A 533 10.78 24.48 1.47
CA TYR A 533 11.29 23.60 2.51
C TYR A 533 10.21 23.34 3.56
N ARG A 534 10.33 22.23 4.22
CA ARG A 534 9.55 21.88 5.42
C ARG A 534 10.40 21.04 6.34
N VAL A 535 10.39 21.36 7.62
CA VAL A 535 11.01 20.51 8.63
C VAL A 535 9.93 20.02 9.58
N PHE A 536 9.54 18.75 9.44
CA PHE A 536 8.63 18.14 10.38
C PHE A 536 9.39 17.71 11.62
N MET A 537 8.98 18.21 12.78
CA MET A 537 9.53 17.87 14.08
C MET A 537 8.43 17.37 14.99
N ALA A 538 8.61 16.18 15.57
CA ALA A 538 7.74 15.64 16.61
C ALA A 538 8.55 15.48 17.91
N PRO A 539 8.72 16.53 18.70
CA PRO A 539 9.41 16.45 19.98
C PRO A 539 8.63 15.64 21.00
N VAL A 540 7.32 15.55 20.86
CA VAL A 540 6.42 14.75 21.69
C VAL A 540 5.56 13.89 20.77
N ASN A 541 5.76 12.57 20.83
CA ASN A 541 4.90 11.58 20.19
C ASN A 541 4.85 10.35 21.11
N TRP A 542 3.82 10.29 21.92
CA TRP A 542 3.67 9.31 22.99
C TRP A 542 2.64 8.26 22.64
N ARG A 543 3.02 7.00 22.83
CA ARG A 543 2.11 5.85 22.79
C ARG A 543 1.91 5.36 24.22
N PHE A 544 0.67 5.34 24.67
CA PHE A 544 0.32 4.89 26.01
C PHE A 544 0.08 3.38 26.04
N ARG A 545 0.24 2.76 27.22
CA ARG A 545 -0.07 1.33 27.43
C ARG A 545 -1.56 1.01 27.22
N SER A 546 -2.44 2.00 27.34
CA SER A 546 -3.85 1.90 26.95
C SER A 546 -4.04 1.71 25.45
N GLY A 547 -3.04 2.10 24.63
CA GLY A 547 -3.09 2.19 23.17
C GLY A 547 -3.49 3.58 22.67
N ASP A 548 -3.77 4.53 23.56
CA ASP A 548 -4.01 5.93 23.20
C ASP A 548 -2.71 6.60 22.72
N ARG A 549 -2.85 7.70 21.99
CA ARG A 549 -1.70 8.47 21.47
C ARG A 549 -1.88 9.96 21.71
N PHE A 550 -0.75 10.61 21.91
CA PHE A 550 -0.66 12.07 21.98
C PHE A 550 0.59 12.54 21.25
N GLU A 551 0.43 13.58 20.40
CA GLU A 551 1.53 14.08 19.60
C GLU A 551 1.46 15.61 19.49
N LEU A 552 2.66 16.24 19.62
CA LEU A 552 2.89 17.66 19.35
C LEU A 552 3.96 17.80 18.28
N ASN A 553 3.70 18.67 17.31
CA ASN A 553 4.64 18.94 16.24
C ASN A 553 4.87 20.44 16.07
N ALA A 554 6.06 20.76 15.56
CA ALA A 554 6.41 22.08 15.09
C ALA A 554 7.04 21.94 13.69
N ASN A 555 6.56 22.71 12.73
CA ASN A 555 6.95 22.62 11.33
C ASN A 555 7.31 23.97 10.77
N PRO A 556 8.60 24.39 10.82
CA PRO A 556 9.07 25.49 10.00
C PRO A 556 8.88 25.11 8.51
N THR A 557 8.22 25.97 7.79
CA THR A 557 7.88 25.79 6.38
C THR A 557 8.24 27.06 5.62
N GLY A 558 8.63 26.90 4.38
CA GLY A 558 8.81 28.03 3.48
C GLY A 558 8.48 27.64 2.05
N GLU A 559 7.95 28.60 1.32
CA GLU A 559 7.68 28.45 -0.11
C GLU A 559 7.94 29.77 -0.84
N ARG A 560 8.49 29.64 -2.03
CA ARG A 560 8.73 30.75 -2.94
C ARG A 560 7.85 30.57 -4.17
N LEU A 561 6.95 31.51 -4.34
CA LEU A 561 6.05 31.57 -5.49
C LEU A 561 6.59 32.53 -6.52
N VAL A 562 6.65 32.10 -7.76
CA VAL A 562 7.02 32.92 -8.92
C VAL A 562 5.80 33.45 -9.67
N GLU A 563 4.65 32.80 -9.48
CA GLU A 563 3.35 33.16 -10.05
C GLU A 563 2.30 33.19 -8.94
N PRO A 564 1.18 33.93 -9.12
CA PRO A 564 0.08 33.91 -8.18
C PRO A 564 -0.48 32.47 -8.07
N PHE A 565 -0.85 32.07 -6.86
CA PHE A 565 -1.46 30.78 -6.59
C PHE A 565 -2.86 30.97 -5.99
N GLU A 566 -3.88 30.50 -6.68
CA GLU A 566 -5.24 30.46 -6.18
C GLU A 566 -5.43 29.25 -5.27
N ILE A 567 -5.69 29.50 -3.99
CA ILE A 567 -5.82 28.43 -2.98
C ILE A 567 -7.28 28.07 -2.70
N ALA A 568 -8.17 28.99 -2.95
CA ALA A 568 -9.62 28.82 -2.89
C ALA A 568 -10.24 29.84 -3.86
N ASP A 569 -11.48 29.63 -4.23
CA ASP A 569 -12.18 30.49 -5.19
C ASP A 569 -12.07 31.99 -4.82
N GLY A 570 -11.42 32.75 -5.68
CA GLY A 570 -11.17 34.18 -5.51
C GLY A 570 -10.10 34.53 -4.44
N VAL A 571 -9.44 33.58 -3.81
CA VAL A 571 -8.40 33.83 -2.79
C VAL A 571 -7.02 33.46 -3.32
N PHE A 572 -6.18 34.47 -3.54
CA PHE A 572 -4.87 34.32 -4.16
C PHE A 572 -3.73 34.58 -3.19
N ILE A 573 -2.65 33.84 -3.35
CA ILE A 573 -1.36 34.10 -2.71
C ILE A 573 -0.45 34.73 -3.77
N SER A 574 0.07 35.92 -3.48
CA SER A 574 0.92 36.67 -4.41
C SER A 574 2.29 36.02 -4.62
N PRO A 575 2.99 36.29 -5.72
CA PRO A 575 4.39 35.91 -5.86
C PRO A 575 5.24 36.51 -4.72
N GLY A 576 6.15 35.72 -4.16
CA GLY A 576 6.97 36.12 -3.03
C GLY A 576 7.71 34.96 -2.38
N ALA A 577 8.54 35.26 -1.41
CA ALA A 577 9.22 34.28 -0.58
C ALA A 577 8.61 34.31 0.82
N TYR A 578 8.05 33.22 1.23
CA TYR A 578 7.30 33.08 2.46
C TYR A 578 7.97 32.12 3.41
N HIS A 579 7.96 32.43 4.70
CA HIS A 579 8.47 31.58 5.77
C HIS A 579 7.49 31.63 6.91
N TRP A 580 7.04 30.46 7.39
CA TRP A 580 6.04 30.40 8.46
C TRP A 580 6.23 29.21 9.36
N MET A 581 5.55 29.20 10.49
CA MET A 581 5.55 28.12 11.46
C MET A 581 4.16 27.52 11.59
N ARG A 582 4.11 26.19 11.39
CA ARG A 582 2.89 25.41 11.67
C ARG A 582 3.08 24.57 12.91
N TYR A 583 2.06 24.48 13.71
CA TYR A 583 2.01 23.61 14.88
C TYR A 583 0.91 22.57 14.71
N ARG A 584 1.07 21.39 15.32
CA ARG A 584 0.07 20.34 15.33
C ARG A 584 -0.11 19.80 16.73
N VAL A 585 -1.34 19.60 17.13
CA VAL A 585 -1.75 18.79 18.27
C VAL A 585 -2.57 17.63 17.74
N GLU A 586 -2.22 16.41 18.12
CA GLU A 586 -2.96 15.23 17.75
C GLU A 586 -3.23 14.36 18.97
N VAL A 587 -4.50 13.95 19.14
CA VAL A 587 -4.97 13.05 20.18
C VAL A 587 -5.72 11.90 19.52
N GLY A 588 -5.34 10.68 19.85
CA GLY A 588 -6.01 9.48 19.35
C GLY A 588 -6.33 8.51 20.46
N THR A 589 -7.56 8.00 20.46
CA THR A 589 -7.95 6.91 21.36
C THR A 589 -7.53 5.56 20.79
N ALA A 590 -7.40 4.56 21.66
CA ALA A 590 -6.93 3.24 21.28
C ALA A 590 -7.88 2.56 20.26
N GLN A 591 -7.34 2.14 19.14
CA GLN A 591 -8.08 1.45 18.07
C GLN A 591 -8.64 0.07 18.49
N LYS A 592 -8.17 -0.50 19.61
CA LYS A 592 -8.74 -1.72 20.20
C LYS A 592 -10.11 -1.53 20.86
N ARG A 593 -10.64 -0.30 20.90
CA ARG A 593 -11.98 0.00 21.42
C ARG A 593 -13.02 -0.10 20.33
N ARG A 594 -14.25 -0.49 20.69
CA ARG A 594 -15.37 -0.49 19.74
C ARG A 594 -15.64 0.88 19.13
N LEU A 595 -15.41 1.94 19.89
CA LEU A 595 -15.44 3.33 19.43
C LEU A 595 -14.03 3.91 19.61
N TYR A 596 -13.43 4.32 18.52
CA TYR A 596 -12.16 5.05 18.55
C TYR A 596 -12.26 6.32 17.70
N SER A 597 -11.43 7.29 18.03
CA SER A 597 -11.39 8.57 17.33
C SER A 597 -9.97 9.15 17.39
N GLN A 598 -9.62 9.91 16.37
CA GLN A 598 -8.42 10.71 16.31
C GLN A 598 -8.80 12.11 15.87
N VAL A 599 -8.34 13.11 16.62
CA VAL A 599 -8.49 14.52 16.31
C VAL A 599 -7.11 15.12 16.11
N THR A 600 -6.95 15.83 15.03
CA THR A 600 -5.72 16.53 14.67
C THR A 600 -6.08 18.00 14.41
N TRP A 601 -5.37 18.91 15.07
CA TRP A 601 -5.48 20.33 14.84
C TRP A 601 -4.13 20.89 14.43
N TRP A 602 -4.06 21.39 13.19
CA TRP A 602 -2.95 22.17 12.69
C TRP A 602 -3.28 23.65 12.77
N PHE A 603 -2.40 24.46 13.31
CA PHE A 603 -2.59 25.90 13.45
C PHE A 603 -1.29 26.67 13.28
N GLY A 604 -1.40 27.99 13.20
CA GLY A 604 -0.27 28.89 13.04
C GLY A 604 -0.30 29.63 11.71
N ASP A 605 0.85 30.17 11.36
CA ASP A 605 0.97 31.01 10.18
C ASP A 605 0.83 30.16 8.90
N PHE A 606 0.45 30.80 7.80
CA PHE A 606 0.31 30.19 6.50
C PHE A 606 0.50 31.25 5.43
N TYR A 607 1.63 31.19 4.70
CA TYR A 607 2.14 32.24 3.84
C TYR A 607 2.24 33.60 4.59
N ASP A 608 1.44 34.58 4.21
CA ASP A 608 1.34 35.91 4.81
C ASP A 608 0.11 36.10 5.71
N GLY A 609 -0.55 35.02 6.06
CA GLY A 609 -1.73 34.99 6.92
C GLY A 609 -1.71 33.83 7.91
N GLY A 610 -2.87 33.24 8.15
CA GLY A 610 -3.02 32.11 9.08
C GLY A 610 -3.98 31.04 8.56
N LEU A 611 -3.78 29.80 9.00
CA LEU A 611 -4.63 28.67 8.64
C LEU A 611 -4.84 27.77 9.85
N ASP A 612 -6.10 27.54 10.19
CA ASP A 612 -6.53 26.49 11.10
C ASP A 612 -7.08 25.31 10.29
N GLN A 613 -6.60 24.11 10.59
CA GLN A 613 -6.97 22.88 9.93
C GLN A 613 -7.40 21.85 10.98
N PHE A 614 -8.65 21.46 10.99
CA PHE A 614 -9.18 20.44 11.88
C PHE A 614 -9.45 19.17 11.08
N LEU A 615 -8.81 18.06 11.47
CA LEU A 615 -9.07 16.75 10.90
C LEU A 615 -9.62 15.85 12.01
N TRP A 616 -10.66 15.13 11.67
CA TRP A 616 -11.28 14.17 12.56
C TRP A 616 -11.50 12.86 11.82
N THR A 617 -11.03 11.76 12.41
CA THR A 617 -11.30 10.41 11.93
C THR A 617 -11.76 9.56 13.09
N GLY A 618 -12.66 8.63 12.83
CA GLY A 618 -13.12 7.71 13.85
C GLY A 618 -13.89 6.56 13.26
N ALA A 619 -14.06 5.51 14.04
CA ALA A 619 -14.93 4.41 13.71
C ALA A 619 -15.63 3.86 14.94
N TRP A 620 -16.87 3.43 14.73
CA TRP A 620 -17.67 2.72 15.71
C TRP A 620 -18.02 1.34 15.17
N ASN A 621 -17.65 0.32 15.93
CA ASN A 621 -17.88 -1.11 15.65
C ASN A 621 -18.85 -1.66 16.70
N PRO A 622 -20.17 -1.44 16.59
CA PRO A 622 -21.15 -1.93 17.56
C PRO A 622 -21.16 -3.46 17.61
N THR A 623 -20.97 -4.10 16.47
CA THR A 623 -20.83 -5.55 16.31
C THR A 623 -19.75 -5.85 15.26
N PRO A 624 -19.23 -7.07 15.15
CA PRO A 624 -18.31 -7.45 14.07
C PRO A 624 -18.92 -7.32 12.65
N LEU A 625 -20.24 -7.29 12.56
CA LEU A 625 -20.97 -7.18 11.28
C LEU A 625 -21.15 -5.72 10.81
N VAL A 626 -21.03 -4.75 11.72
CA VAL A 626 -21.32 -3.34 11.41
C VAL A 626 -20.16 -2.45 11.80
N THR A 627 -19.69 -1.66 10.84
CA THR A 627 -18.70 -0.60 11.04
C THR A 627 -19.24 0.72 10.51
N ILE A 628 -19.16 1.78 11.30
CA ILE A 628 -19.49 3.15 10.90
C ILE A 628 -18.21 3.97 11.02
N GLU A 629 -17.69 4.45 9.89
CA GLU A 629 -16.50 5.28 9.81
C GLU A 629 -16.89 6.74 9.59
N PHE A 630 -16.22 7.63 10.27
CA PHE A 630 -16.40 9.08 10.16
C PHE A 630 -15.08 9.74 9.78
N THR A 631 -15.13 10.65 8.82
CA THR A 631 -14.02 11.51 8.45
C THR A 631 -14.51 12.94 8.36
N GLY A 632 -13.72 13.89 8.85
CA GLY A 632 -14.03 15.31 8.74
C GLY A 632 -12.74 16.09 8.56
N GLU A 633 -12.78 17.07 7.69
CA GLU A 633 -11.72 18.05 7.50
C GLU A 633 -12.37 19.43 7.41
N ARG A 634 -11.82 20.41 8.14
CA ARG A 634 -12.23 21.81 8.07
C ARG A 634 -10.99 22.69 8.04
N ASN A 635 -10.84 23.43 6.97
CA ASN A 635 -9.77 24.38 6.75
C ASN A 635 -10.33 25.79 6.83
N VAL A 636 -9.77 26.64 7.69
CA VAL A 636 -10.18 28.04 7.87
C VAL A 636 -8.96 28.90 7.60
N GLY A 637 -8.88 29.46 6.40
CA GLY A 637 -7.80 30.32 5.95
C GLY A 637 -8.15 31.81 6.10
N ARG A 638 -7.19 32.60 6.56
CA ARG A 638 -7.26 34.07 6.68
C ARG A 638 -6.01 34.66 6.04
N LEU A 639 -6.13 35.09 4.80
CA LEU A 639 -5.06 35.68 4.02
C LEU A 639 -5.36 37.15 3.72
N PRO A 640 -4.39 37.97 3.38
CA PRO A 640 -4.61 39.35 2.97
C PRO A 640 -5.56 39.50 1.78
N SER A 641 -5.53 38.54 0.84
CA SER A 641 -6.39 38.51 -0.34
C SER A 641 -7.84 38.08 -0.05
N GLY A 642 -8.10 37.45 1.11
CA GLY A 642 -9.43 36.99 1.46
C GLY A 642 -9.45 35.92 2.55
N ARG A 643 -10.67 35.49 2.87
CA ARG A 643 -10.90 34.37 3.81
C ARG A 643 -11.59 33.24 3.09
N PHE A 644 -11.24 32.01 3.45
CA PHE A 644 -11.93 30.84 2.93
C PHE A 644 -12.20 29.82 4.04
N THR A 645 -13.23 29.03 3.83
CA THR A 645 -13.52 27.87 4.67
C THR A 645 -13.88 26.71 3.75
N GLN A 646 -13.05 25.67 3.78
CA GLN A 646 -13.31 24.42 3.09
C GLN A 646 -13.69 23.37 4.12
N THR A 647 -14.78 22.65 3.89
CA THR A 647 -15.25 21.59 4.77
C THR A 647 -15.50 20.33 3.94
N LEU A 648 -14.94 19.22 4.39
CA LEU A 648 -15.11 17.91 3.80
C LEU A 648 -15.56 16.95 4.88
N VAL A 649 -16.72 16.32 4.71
CA VAL A 649 -17.27 15.36 5.67
C VAL A 649 -17.59 14.07 4.94
N GLY A 650 -17.10 12.95 5.47
CA GLY A 650 -17.38 11.61 4.96
C GLY A 650 -17.95 10.70 6.04
N ASN A 651 -18.93 9.91 5.66
CA ASN A 651 -19.47 8.83 6.48
C ASN A 651 -19.50 7.55 5.65
N ARG A 652 -19.01 6.45 6.22
CA ARG A 652 -19.07 5.15 5.58
C ARG A 652 -19.70 4.12 6.50
N LEU A 653 -20.86 3.63 6.10
CA LEU A 653 -21.52 2.50 6.72
C LEU A 653 -21.10 1.22 5.99
N ARG A 654 -20.62 0.23 6.74
CA ARG A 654 -20.36 -1.13 6.24
C ARG A 654 -21.17 -2.12 7.03
N VAL A 655 -21.91 -2.95 6.32
CA VAL A 655 -22.64 -4.10 6.87
C VAL A 655 -22.08 -5.36 6.22
N ASN A 656 -21.34 -6.15 6.99
CA ASN A 656 -20.69 -7.37 6.52
C ASN A 656 -21.47 -8.54 7.11
N ILE A 657 -22.37 -9.14 6.34
CA ILE A 657 -23.21 -10.27 6.78
C ILE A 657 -22.32 -11.51 6.96
N SER A 658 -21.35 -11.68 6.08
CA SER A 658 -20.29 -12.70 6.14
C SER A 658 -19.01 -12.15 5.49
N PRO A 659 -17.88 -12.88 5.48
CA PRO A 659 -16.72 -12.51 4.68
C PRO A 659 -17.02 -12.38 3.19
N ASP A 660 -18.06 -13.06 2.70
CA ASP A 660 -18.42 -13.18 1.30
C ASP A 660 -19.64 -12.34 0.88
N LEU A 661 -20.34 -11.70 1.84
CA LEU A 661 -21.51 -10.85 1.57
C LEU A 661 -21.43 -9.55 2.38
N SER A 662 -21.26 -8.44 1.68
CA SER A 662 -21.14 -7.12 2.29
C SER A 662 -21.88 -6.04 1.52
N VAL A 663 -22.33 -5.03 2.26
CA VAL A 663 -22.86 -3.76 1.74
C VAL A 663 -22.04 -2.64 2.34
N ALA A 664 -21.54 -1.75 1.49
CA ALA A 664 -20.85 -0.53 1.91
C ALA A 664 -21.52 0.68 1.28
N SER A 665 -21.87 1.66 2.09
CA SER A 665 -22.39 2.94 1.61
C SER A 665 -21.49 4.07 2.10
N TYR A 666 -20.99 4.87 1.18
CA TYR A 666 -20.15 6.03 1.45
C TYR A 666 -20.88 7.30 1.03
N VAL A 667 -21.01 8.22 1.96
CA VAL A 667 -21.61 9.53 1.72
C VAL A 667 -20.54 10.58 2.01
N GLN A 668 -20.31 11.48 1.09
CA GLN A 668 -19.34 12.56 1.22
C GLN A 668 -19.94 13.90 0.80
N TYR A 669 -19.76 14.90 1.64
CA TYR A 669 -20.12 16.29 1.38
C TYR A 669 -18.86 17.14 1.35
N ASP A 670 -18.73 18.03 0.40
CA ASP A 670 -17.70 19.05 0.37
C ASP A 670 -18.25 20.42 -0.04
N THR A 671 -17.68 21.46 0.56
CA THR A 671 -18.05 22.86 0.28
C THR A 671 -17.24 23.49 -0.85
N ASP A 672 -16.27 22.81 -1.40
CA ASP A 672 -15.45 23.31 -2.53
C ASP A 672 -16.23 23.16 -3.85
N SER A 673 -16.95 22.05 -3.98
CA SER A 673 -17.85 21.80 -5.10
C SER A 673 -19.34 21.96 -4.76
N ASP A 674 -19.67 22.31 -3.53
CA ASP A 674 -21.04 22.35 -2.98
C ASP A 674 -21.85 21.12 -3.36
N SER A 675 -21.26 19.94 -3.10
CA SER A 675 -21.86 18.70 -3.57
C SER A 675 -21.89 17.60 -2.53
N VAL A 676 -22.87 16.73 -2.64
CA VAL A 676 -22.97 15.46 -1.92
C VAL A 676 -22.86 14.31 -2.88
N GLY A 677 -21.91 13.42 -2.63
CA GLY A 677 -21.77 12.16 -3.36
C GLY A 677 -22.14 10.98 -2.47
N VAL A 678 -22.93 10.07 -3.02
CA VAL A 678 -23.29 8.78 -2.40
C VAL A 678 -22.81 7.65 -3.30
N ASN A 679 -22.03 6.73 -2.75
CA ASN A 679 -21.64 5.50 -3.41
C ASN A 679 -22.07 4.32 -2.53
N THR A 680 -22.96 3.48 -3.00
CA THR A 680 -23.40 2.26 -2.30
C THR A 680 -23.04 1.06 -3.13
N ARG A 681 -22.33 0.11 -2.53
CA ARG A 681 -21.89 -1.11 -3.19
C ARG A 681 -22.28 -2.34 -2.37
N LEU A 682 -22.95 -3.28 -3.01
CA LEU A 682 -23.12 -4.65 -2.55
C LEU A 682 -22.10 -5.53 -3.27
N ARG A 683 -21.38 -6.37 -2.52
CA ARG A 683 -20.55 -7.45 -3.05
C ARG A 683 -21.04 -8.77 -2.47
N TRP A 684 -21.28 -9.72 -3.33
CA TRP A 684 -21.61 -11.09 -2.96
C TRP A 684 -20.71 -12.07 -3.71
N THR A 685 -19.77 -12.67 -3.01
CA THR A 685 -18.93 -13.77 -3.50
C THR A 685 -19.70 -15.07 -3.24
N PHE A 686 -20.57 -15.46 -4.16
CA PHE A 686 -21.45 -16.64 -4.02
C PHE A 686 -20.69 -17.97 -4.19
N SER A 687 -19.47 -17.91 -4.70
CA SER A 687 -18.51 -19.02 -4.73
C SER A 687 -17.07 -18.44 -4.73
N PRO A 688 -16.03 -19.23 -4.39
CA PRO A 688 -14.64 -18.74 -4.41
C PRO A 688 -14.16 -18.21 -5.76
N VAL A 689 -14.92 -18.47 -6.83
CA VAL A 689 -14.60 -18.07 -8.22
C VAL A 689 -15.67 -17.18 -8.85
N GLY A 690 -16.72 -16.79 -8.10
CA GLY A 690 -17.85 -16.05 -8.64
C GLY A 690 -18.29 -14.90 -7.76
N ASP A 691 -18.43 -13.70 -8.33
CA ASP A 691 -18.89 -12.49 -7.65
C ASP A 691 -20.07 -11.84 -8.37
N LEU A 692 -20.95 -11.25 -7.56
CA LEU A 692 -21.97 -10.31 -7.97
C LEU A 692 -21.72 -8.96 -7.29
N PHE A 693 -21.66 -7.89 -8.09
CA PHE A 693 -21.62 -6.53 -7.59
C PHE A 693 -22.86 -5.77 -8.00
N ILE A 694 -23.40 -4.96 -7.08
CA ILE A 694 -24.42 -3.96 -7.39
C ILE A 694 -23.88 -2.63 -6.87
N VAL A 695 -23.70 -1.68 -7.76
CA VAL A 695 -23.11 -0.38 -7.45
C VAL A 695 -24.12 0.73 -7.78
N TYR A 696 -24.43 1.57 -6.82
CA TYR A 696 -25.27 2.73 -7.00
C TYR A 696 -24.51 4.00 -6.63
N ASN A 697 -24.36 4.88 -7.60
CA ASN A 697 -23.77 6.21 -7.46
C ASN A 697 -24.88 7.26 -7.55
N HIS A 698 -24.89 8.25 -6.66
CA HIS A 698 -25.80 9.37 -6.71
C HIS A 698 -25.08 10.64 -6.26
N ASN A 699 -25.08 11.63 -7.13
CA ASN A 699 -24.45 12.92 -6.87
C ASN A 699 -25.52 14.01 -6.95
N VAL A 700 -25.50 14.91 -5.96
CA VAL A 700 -26.30 16.14 -5.96
C VAL A 700 -25.36 17.32 -5.75
N ARG A 701 -25.67 18.44 -6.37
CA ARG A 701 -24.93 19.69 -6.26
C ARG A 701 -25.86 20.85 -5.96
N GLU A 702 -25.38 21.80 -5.17
CA GLU A 702 -26.10 23.04 -4.95
C GLU A 702 -25.82 24.01 -6.11
N LEU A 703 -26.87 24.35 -6.85
CA LEU A 703 -26.84 25.33 -7.93
C LEU A 703 -27.90 26.39 -7.66
N LEU A 704 -27.51 27.68 -7.63
CA LEU A 704 -28.40 28.80 -7.38
C LEU A 704 -29.20 28.60 -6.07
N GLN A 705 -28.53 28.16 -4.99
CA GLN A 705 -29.13 27.87 -3.67
C GLN A 705 -30.23 26.79 -3.68
N ARG A 706 -30.17 25.87 -4.64
CA ARG A 706 -31.05 24.70 -4.73
C ARG A 706 -30.24 23.46 -4.99
N TRP A 707 -30.50 22.43 -4.19
CA TRP A 707 -29.92 21.10 -4.41
C TRP A 707 -30.59 20.44 -5.62
N GLN A 708 -29.79 20.05 -6.59
CA GLN A 708 -30.23 19.39 -7.81
C GLN A 708 -29.42 18.13 -8.03
N MET A 709 -30.05 17.13 -8.64
CA MET A 709 -29.35 15.93 -9.06
C MET A 709 -28.29 16.30 -10.12
N ASP A 710 -27.04 15.95 -9.84
CA ASP A 710 -25.92 16.17 -10.76
C ASP A 710 -25.75 14.93 -11.67
N SER A 711 -25.73 13.74 -11.05
CA SER A 711 -25.70 12.46 -11.78
C SER A 711 -26.21 11.32 -10.91
N ASN A 712 -26.68 10.24 -11.55
CA ASN A 712 -26.89 8.97 -10.89
C ASN A 712 -26.56 7.82 -11.83
N GLN A 713 -26.20 6.66 -11.26
CA GLN A 713 -25.89 5.45 -12.02
C GLN A 713 -26.14 4.22 -11.15
N LEU A 714 -26.78 3.21 -11.72
CA LEU A 714 -26.92 1.89 -11.14
C LEU A 714 -26.27 0.87 -12.07
N LEU A 715 -25.28 0.14 -11.57
CA LEU A 715 -24.58 -0.91 -12.30
C LEU A 715 -24.73 -2.25 -11.58
N VAL A 716 -24.87 -3.29 -12.34
CA VAL A 716 -24.83 -4.68 -11.89
C VAL A 716 -23.77 -5.41 -12.69
N LYS A 717 -22.75 -5.93 -12.00
CA LYS A 717 -21.68 -6.73 -12.58
C LYS A 717 -21.73 -8.14 -12.06
N PHE A 718 -21.79 -9.10 -12.98
CA PHE A 718 -21.67 -10.53 -12.68
C PHE A 718 -20.39 -11.07 -13.32
N GLN A 719 -19.59 -11.79 -12.54
CA GLN A 719 -18.39 -12.45 -13.05
C GLN A 719 -18.25 -13.86 -12.49
N TYR A 720 -17.67 -14.75 -13.29
CA TYR A 720 -17.42 -16.14 -12.89
C TYR A 720 -16.13 -16.66 -13.53
N ALA A 721 -15.21 -17.22 -12.74
CA ALA A 721 -13.96 -17.78 -13.25
C ALA A 721 -14.05 -19.30 -13.44
N LEU A 722 -13.80 -19.74 -14.66
CA LEU A 722 -13.62 -21.15 -15.01
C LEU A 722 -12.15 -21.50 -14.91
N ARG A 723 -11.78 -22.50 -14.11
CA ARG A 723 -10.41 -22.93 -13.89
C ARG A 723 -10.17 -24.35 -14.39
N TYR A 724 -9.07 -24.52 -15.16
CA TYR A 724 -8.69 -25.81 -15.76
C TYR A 724 -7.29 -26.25 -15.36
#